data_e2037bef6b5c4aef5ace4938c1628731
#
_entry.id   e2037bef6b5c4aef5ace4938c1628731
#
_cell.length_a   1.000
_cell.length_b   1.000
_cell.length_c   1.000
_cell.angle_alpha   90.00
_cell.angle_beta   90.00
_cell.angle_gamma   90.00
#
_symmetry.space_group_name_H-M   'P 1'
#
loop_
_entity.id
_entity.type
_entity.pdbx_description
1 polymer ?
#
loop_
_entity_poly.entity_id
_entity_poly.type
_entity_poly.pdbx_seq_one_letter_code
_entity_poly.pdbx_strand_id
1 'polypeptide(L)'
;MHIEQIAARAGEGVPWPEWAPAEITAAFAEAGVGQPWAHQAAMAEHAHRGSNVIIATPAASGKSLGYLLPALTAALRGSTVLYLAPTRALAADQLRAIQALGITGVCAAVVDGDTHAADRERARTHANYLLTTPDMLHHVLLPRHARWGEFFGRLHFVIVDECHGYRGVFGSHVAHVLRRLQRVAAYHARRHPARTRAGTGPPGGLVFLLASATISEPGNCARLLTGAEAREITDSTAPRGPLTFGLWEPPLTAARGEGGAPVRRPATAEAATLLADLVAHDVRGLAFTRSRRGAEAVAIAARRALAGYGRTVRRRAGGGTAARAASGIAPRRAPGAPAAGAAVAPPTPGAAVGAPAPAANGQQGNAAAAPDGAAGAGLRVHTGPGRRIAAYRSGYLPEDRRELEEALRTGALLGLAATTALELGVNICGLDAVLIAGWPGSRAALWQQAGRAGREGQPAVAVLIARDDPLDTYLVHHPEMLLHQPVESTVLDPQNPYVLAPHLCAAAAELPLTESDLELFGTSAGQAAQSLVAAGMLRRRGHRLYWTRRGTGNGPGLRGEGNYPVKIVEKATGRLVGTVDRPSAHILVHTGAVYLHQGELYLVTALNLDEGVALVEPGDPGYTTSAREITGIDVVSELRHASWGPASVYFGEVDVVRQVTSFTRRNPETGQPLGEEALDLPSRALRTRAVWWTISAGQRENLLRRGVDLAGAAHAAEHTAIGLLPLFAACDRMDIGGVSADLHPATGLLTVFVYDGNAGGAGFAERGFAVAAAWLRATAEAILSCECQAGCPSCVQSPKCGTGNEPLAKDGALVLLETLLAGAPVTAGGPGRPDEVYLANGMSGNGDHGRADKAAGGRAQDEPVAAHSS
;
A
#
# COMPACT_ATOMS: atom_id res chain seq x y z
N MET A 1 21.04 5.08 16.71
CA MET A 1 20.64 6.00 15.61
C MET A 1 21.64 5.88 14.49
N HIS A 2 21.18 5.66 13.27
CA HIS A 2 21.97 5.70 12.04
C HIS A 2 21.57 6.93 11.21
N ILE A 3 22.52 7.59 10.56
CA ILE A 3 22.27 8.78 9.72
C ILE A 3 22.97 8.57 8.38
N GLU A 4 22.21 8.66 7.30
CA GLU A 4 22.68 8.59 5.93
C GLU A 4 22.51 9.95 5.24
N GLN A 5 23.54 10.39 4.51
CA GLN A 5 23.51 11.63 3.72
C GLN A 5 23.30 11.28 2.25
N ILE A 6 22.13 11.57 1.73
CA ILE A 6 21.80 11.34 0.32
C ILE A 6 22.11 12.61 -0.46
N ALA A 7 23.10 12.54 -1.36
CA ALA A 7 23.58 13.68 -2.11
C ALA A 7 22.51 14.29 -3.04
N ALA A 8 22.62 15.59 -3.28
CA ALA A 8 21.82 16.27 -4.30
C ALA A 8 22.12 15.70 -5.69
N ARG A 9 21.12 15.76 -6.58
CA ARG A 9 21.26 15.42 -7.99
C ARG A 9 20.77 16.57 -8.84
N ALA A 10 21.56 16.94 -9.87
CA ALA A 10 21.13 17.88 -10.90
C ALA A 10 20.06 17.28 -11.80
N GLY A 11 19.18 18.10 -12.36
CA GLY A 11 18.19 17.67 -13.34
C GLY A 11 18.80 17.62 -14.74
N GLU A 12 18.34 16.67 -15.57
CA GLU A 12 18.70 16.55 -16.98
C GLU A 12 17.46 16.82 -17.83
N GLY A 13 17.32 18.09 -18.26
CA GLY A 13 16.28 18.54 -19.17
C GLY A 13 16.63 18.24 -20.62
N VAL A 14 15.63 17.92 -21.43
CA VAL A 14 15.77 17.68 -22.87
C VAL A 14 14.73 18.50 -23.64
N PRO A 15 14.96 18.78 -24.94
CA PRO A 15 13.97 19.48 -25.77
C PRO A 15 12.64 18.75 -25.82
N TRP A 16 11.55 19.49 -26.02
CA TRP A 16 10.24 18.91 -26.29
C TRP A 16 10.30 18.05 -27.56
N PRO A 17 9.59 16.89 -27.58
CA PRO A 17 9.49 16.07 -28.78
C PRO A 17 8.88 16.87 -29.95
N GLU A 18 9.40 16.70 -31.17
CA GLU A 18 8.92 17.42 -32.37
C GLU A 18 7.43 17.18 -32.67
N TRP A 19 6.91 16.01 -32.32
CA TRP A 19 5.50 15.66 -32.51
C TRP A 19 4.53 16.30 -31.50
N ALA A 20 5.05 16.92 -30.42
CA ALA A 20 4.24 17.53 -29.38
C ALA A 20 3.55 18.79 -29.91
N PRO A 21 2.19 18.92 -29.75
CA PRO A 21 1.48 20.11 -30.20
C PRO A 21 1.95 21.35 -29.44
N ALA A 22 2.15 22.45 -30.17
CA ALA A 22 2.62 23.73 -29.60
C ALA A 22 1.70 24.27 -28.50
N GLU A 23 0.40 24.06 -28.61
CA GLU A 23 -0.57 24.44 -27.55
C GLU A 23 -0.37 23.68 -26.25
N ILE A 24 0.04 22.40 -26.30
CA ILE A 24 0.31 21.59 -25.09
C ILE A 24 1.62 22.04 -24.45
N THR A 25 2.69 22.21 -25.26
CA THR A 25 4.00 22.63 -24.75
C THR A 25 3.93 24.04 -24.17
N ALA A 26 3.14 24.95 -24.78
CA ALA A 26 2.89 26.29 -24.25
C ALA A 26 2.15 26.24 -22.91
N ALA A 27 1.10 25.42 -22.78
CA ALA A 27 0.35 25.26 -21.53
C ALA A 27 1.26 24.73 -20.39
N PHE A 28 2.14 23.79 -20.68
CA PHE A 28 3.14 23.34 -19.68
C PHE A 28 4.15 24.42 -19.34
N ALA A 29 4.59 25.22 -20.31
CA ALA A 29 5.52 26.33 -20.07
C ALA A 29 4.86 27.40 -19.16
N GLU A 30 3.60 27.74 -19.38
CA GLU A 30 2.80 28.62 -18.51
C GLU A 30 2.64 28.05 -17.10
N ALA A 31 2.55 26.72 -16.97
CA ALA A 31 2.53 26.04 -15.68
C ALA A 31 3.93 25.92 -15.02
N GLY A 32 4.97 26.53 -15.61
CA GLY A 32 6.32 26.56 -15.06
C GLY A 32 7.25 25.42 -15.51
N VAL A 33 6.82 24.60 -16.48
CA VAL A 33 7.64 23.49 -17.02
C VAL A 33 8.30 23.94 -18.33
N GLY A 34 9.54 24.40 -18.26
CA GLY A 34 10.27 24.86 -19.45
C GLY A 34 10.69 23.73 -20.41
N GLN A 35 11.11 22.61 -19.87
CA GLN A 35 11.55 21.41 -20.62
C GLN A 35 11.19 20.14 -19.85
N PRO A 36 10.88 19.02 -20.53
CA PRO A 36 10.72 17.73 -19.88
C PRO A 36 12.08 17.20 -19.42
N TRP A 37 12.08 16.41 -18.35
CA TRP A 37 13.21 15.59 -17.95
C TRP A 37 13.39 14.43 -18.93
N ALA A 38 14.62 13.93 -19.12
CA ALA A 38 14.91 12.88 -20.10
C ALA A 38 14.03 11.62 -19.92
N HIS A 39 13.76 11.17 -18.68
CA HIS A 39 12.88 10.04 -18.42
C HIS A 39 11.41 10.31 -18.79
N GLN A 40 10.94 11.56 -18.69
CA GLN A 40 9.59 11.96 -19.08
C GLN A 40 9.45 11.96 -20.60
N ALA A 41 10.43 12.53 -21.30
CA ALA A 41 10.49 12.53 -22.76
C ALA A 41 10.58 11.11 -23.32
N ALA A 42 11.40 10.24 -22.72
CA ALA A 42 11.51 8.84 -23.10
C ALA A 42 10.19 8.10 -22.99
N MET A 43 9.43 8.29 -21.90
CA MET A 43 8.10 7.71 -21.76
C MET A 43 7.14 8.22 -22.84
N ALA A 44 7.11 9.53 -23.07
CA ALA A 44 6.25 10.13 -24.07
C ALA A 44 6.57 9.63 -25.49
N GLU A 45 7.85 9.49 -25.83
CA GLU A 45 8.31 8.95 -27.12
C GLU A 45 7.89 7.50 -27.35
N HIS A 46 8.10 6.62 -26.37
CA HIS A 46 7.67 5.23 -26.48
C HIS A 46 6.14 5.11 -26.59
N ALA A 47 5.41 5.89 -25.78
CA ALA A 47 3.95 5.96 -25.83
C ALA A 47 3.44 6.44 -27.20
N HIS A 48 4.04 7.50 -27.75
CA HIS A 48 3.69 8.05 -29.06
C HIS A 48 3.88 7.03 -30.19
N ARG A 49 4.91 6.17 -30.08
CA ARG A 49 5.16 5.05 -31.01
C ARG A 49 4.24 3.86 -30.80
N GLY A 50 3.29 3.92 -29.86
CA GLY A 50 2.32 2.86 -29.57
C GLY A 50 2.84 1.72 -28.71
N SER A 51 3.95 1.91 -28.00
CA SER A 51 4.48 0.91 -27.04
C SER A 51 3.82 1.07 -25.67
N ASN A 52 3.52 -0.04 -24.99
CA ASN A 52 3.24 -0.01 -23.56
C ASN A 52 4.51 0.41 -22.82
N VAL A 53 4.34 1.25 -21.79
CA VAL A 53 5.47 1.78 -21.03
C VAL A 53 5.16 1.71 -19.54
N ILE A 54 6.16 1.32 -18.75
CA ILE A 54 6.14 1.49 -17.30
C ILE A 54 7.29 2.39 -16.87
N ILE A 55 6.94 3.46 -16.16
CA ILE A 55 7.91 4.34 -15.53
C ILE A 55 7.93 4.08 -14.02
N ALA A 56 9.07 3.63 -13.51
CA ALA A 56 9.26 3.26 -12.11
C ALA A 56 10.39 4.12 -11.50
N THR A 57 10.08 5.38 -11.20
CA THR A 57 11.03 6.38 -10.71
C THR A 57 10.57 6.92 -9.34
N PRO A 58 11.48 7.50 -8.52
CA PRO A 58 11.15 8.00 -7.18
C PRO A 58 9.96 8.96 -7.15
N ALA A 59 9.36 9.13 -5.98
CA ALA A 59 8.32 10.13 -5.78
C ALA A 59 8.84 11.54 -6.14
N ALA A 60 7.94 12.41 -6.56
CA ALA A 60 8.24 13.80 -6.99
C ALA A 60 9.21 13.93 -8.19
N SER A 61 9.46 12.87 -8.96
CA SER A 61 10.25 12.93 -10.20
C SER A 61 9.49 13.52 -11.41
N GLY A 62 8.23 13.90 -11.23
CA GLY A 62 7.39 14.50 -12.26
C GLY A 62 6.87 13.51 -13.31
N LYS A 63 6.74 12.21 -12.99
CA LYS A 63 6.25 11.14 -13.89
C LYS A 63 5.03 11.52 -14.73
N SER A 64 4.14 12.36 -14.17
CA SER A 64 2.87 12.73 -14.81
C SER A 64 3.05 13.36 -16.18
N LEU A 65 4.07 14.17 -16.40
CA LEU A 65 4.36 14.76 -17.71
C LEU A 65 4.58 13.69 -18.78
N GLY A 66 5.28 12.61 -18.44
CA GLY A 66 5.61 11.52 -19.37
C GLY A 66 4.38 10.84 -19.96
N TYR A 67 3.31 10.66 -19.18
CA TYR A 67 2.06 10.11 -19.69
C TYR A 67 1.04 11.17 -20.14
N LEU A 68 1.06 12.38 -19.55
CA LEU A 68 0.13 13.45 -19.93
C LEU A 68 0.39 13.95 -21.35
N LEU A 69 1.64 14.14 -21.73
CA LEU A 69 1.99 14.67 -23.06
C LEU A 69 1.41 13.84 -24.21
N PRO A 70 1.62 12.52 -24.31
CA PRO A 70 1.02 11.70 -25.36
C PRO A 70 -0.50 11.56 -25.20
N ALA A 71 -1.00 11.49 -23.96
CA ALA A 71 -2.42 11.32 -23.69
C ALA A 71 -3.25 12.55 -24.09
N LEU A 72 -2.80 13.76 -23.75
CA LEU A 72 -3.45 15.02 -24.14
C LEU A 72 -3.38 15.21 -25.65
N THR A 73 -2.25 14.86 -26.28
CA THR A 73 -2.10 14.87 -27.74
C THR A 73 -3.11 13.96 -28.42
N ALA A 74 -3.33 12.74 -27.89
CA ALA A 74 -4.32 11.81 -28.43
C ALA A 74 -5.75 12.30 -28.21
N ALA A 75 -6.06 12.90 -27.06
CA ALA A 75 -7.35 13.49 -26.77
C ALA A 75 -7.72 14.62 -27.76
N LEU A 76 -6.77 15.52 -28.07
CA LEU A 76 -6.93 16.57 -29.07
C LEU A 76 -7.18 16.02 -30.49
N ARG A 77 -6.59 14.86 -30.79
CA ARG A 77 -6.78 14.17 -32.09
C ARG A 77 -8.06 13.32 -32.15
N GLY A 78 -8.92 13.41 -31.12
CA GLY A 78 -10.24 12.76 -31.08
C GLY A 78 -10.24 11.33 -30.51
N SER A 79 -9.11 10.83 -30.02
CA SER A 79 -9.06 9.59 -29.22
C SER A 79 -9.59 9.83 -27.81
N THR A 80 -9.88 8.75 -27.08
CA THR A 80 -10.20 8.83 -25.65
C THR A 80 -9.10 8.23 -24.80
N VAL A 81 -9.00 8.74 -23.59
CA VAL A 81 -8.01 8.35 -22.57
C VAL A 81 -8.72 7.93 -21.30
N LEU A 82 -8.33 6.81 -20.72
CA LEU A 82 -8.80 6.36 -19.42
C LEU A 82 -7.65 6.42 -18.40
N TYR A 83 -7.84 7.18 -17.33
CA TYR A 83 -6.91 7.26 -16.21
C TYR A 83 -7.46 6.49 -15.00
N LEU A 84 -6.69 5.53 -14.49
CA LEU A 84 -7.03 4.72 -13.33
C LEU A 84 -6.15 5.10 -12.14
N ALA A 85 -6.81 5.60 -11.08
CA ALA A 85 -6.18 5.93 -9.82
C ALA A 85 -6.55 4.89 -8.73
N PRO A 86 -5.64 4.54 -7.81
CA PRO A 86 -5.97 3.69 -6.66
C PRO A 86 -6.93 4.35 -5.68
N THR A 87 -7.01 5.69 -5.68
CA THR A 87 -7.87 6.46 -4.78
C THR A 87 -8.63 7.57 -5.51
N ARG A 88 -9.82 7.92 -5.00
CA ARG A 88 -10.62 9.04 -5.51
C ARG A 88 -9.89 10.39 -5.37
N ALA A 89 -9.13 10.55 -4.29
CA ALA A 89 -8.37 11.78 -4.03
C ALA A 89 -7.35 12.04 -5.13
N LEU A 90 -6.59 11.03 -5.55
CA LEU A 90 -5.62 11.13 -6.64
C LEU A 90 -6.30 11.44 -7.98
N ALA A 91 -7.45 10.81 -8.28
CA ALA A 91 -8.22 11.11 -9.49
C ALA A 91 -8.69 12.57 -9.52
N ALA A 92 -9.18 13.09 -8.40
CA ALA A 92 -9.62 14.49 -8.28
C ALA A 92 -8.45 15.47 -8.39
N ASP A 93 -7.28 15.14 -7.84
CA ASP A 93 -6.07 15.97 -7.93
C ASP A 93 -5.55 16.05 -9.38
N GLN A 94 -5.48 14.91 -10.07
CA GLN A 94 -5.10 14.86 -11.48
C GLN A 94 -6.11 15.60 -12.38
N LEU A 95 -7.42 15.53 -12.08
CA LEU A 95 -8.41 16.32 -12.80
C LEU A 95 -8.11 17.82 -12.69
N ARG A 96 -7.84 18.31 -11.47
CA ARG A 96 -7.49 19.71 -11.24
C ARG A 96 -6.22 20.12 -12.00
N ALA A 97 -5.19 19.26 -11.99
CA ALA A 97 -3.95 19.51 -12.71
C ALA A 97 -4.19 19.62 -14.22
N ILE A 98 -4.99 18.72 -14.81
CA ILE A 98 -5.33 18.77 -16.25
C ILE A 98 -6.16 20.01 -16.58
N GLN A 99 -7.15 20.35 -15.75
CA GLN A 99 -7.98 21.54 -15.96
C GLN A 99 -7.20 22.84 -15.86
N ALA A 100 -6.20 22.89 -14.96
CA ALA A 100 -5.32 24.06 -14.80
C ALA A 100 -4.47 24.35 -16.03
N LEU A 101 -4.19 23.35 -16.89
CA LEU A 101 -3.49 23.56 -18.17
C LEU A 101 -4.34 24.35 -19.19
N GLY A 102 -5.65 24.43 -19.03
CA GLY A 102 -6.53 25.25 -19.88
C GLY A 102 -6.58 24.85 -21.36
N ILE A 103 -6.20 23.63 -21.73
CA ILE A 103 -6.08 23.18 -23.14
C ILE A 103 -7.47 23.04 -23.75
N THR A 104 -7.75 23.86 -24.77
CA THR A 104 -9.01 23.82 -25.52
C THR A 104 -9.14 22.49 -26.27
N GLY A 105 -10.31 21.82 -26.16
CA GLY A 105 -10.57 20.53 -26.80
C GLY A 105 -10.29 19.32 -25.91
N VAL A 106 -9.65 19.49 -24.73
CA VAL A 106 -9.53 18.45 -23.73
C VAL A 106 -10.70 18.55 -22.75
N CYS A 107 -11.59 17.55 -22.77
CA CYS A 107 -12.75 17.44 -21.88
C CYS A 107 -12.48 16.38 -20.82
N ALA A 108 -11.81 16.75 -19.73
CA ALA A 108 -11.50 15.84 -18.62
C ALA A 108 -12.65 15.78 -17.62
N ALA A 109 -13.01 14.57 -17.17
CA ALA A 109 -14.04 14.33 -16.16
C ALA A 109 -13.67 13.17 -15.23
N VAL A 110 -14.05 13.28 -13.95
CA VAL A 110 -14.01 12.17 -12.98
C VAL A 110 -15.36 11.47 -12.94
N VAL A 111 -15.32 10.14 -12.96
CA VAL A 111 -16.48 9.28 -12.68
C VAL A 111 -16.13 8.34 -11.54
N ASP A 112 -16.77 8.54 -10.40
CA ASP A 112 -16.60 7.76 -9.17
C ASP A 112 -17.95 7.49 -8.47
N GLY A 113 -17.90 6.92 -7.25
CA GLY A 113 -19.11 6.57 -6.49
C GLY A 113 -19.95 7.79 -6.09
N ASP A 114 -19.33 8.95 -5.94
CA ASP A 114 -19.98 10.19 -5.47
C ASP A 114 -20.47 11.05 -6.66
N THR A 115 -20.09 10.70 -7.90
CA THR A 115 -20.51 11.43 -9.10
C THR A 115 -22.03 11.33 -9.32
N HIS A 116 -22.71 12.46 -9.37
CA HIS A 116 -24.15 12.52 -9.64
C HIS A 116 -24.52 11.97 -11.02
N ALA A 117 -25.76 11.48 -11.17
CA ALA A 117 -26.22 10.85 -12.42
C ALA A 117 -26.12 11.80 -13.62
N ALA A 118 -26.43 13.07 -13.48
CA ALA A 118 -26.34 14.10 -14.53
C ALA A 118 -24.88 14.33 -14.97
N ASP A 119 -23.95 14.40 -14.02
CA ASP A 119 -22.54 14.60 -14.33
C ASP A 119 -21.92 13.37 -14.97
N ARG A 120 -22.34 12.17 -14.55
CA ARG A 120 -21.94 10.92 -15.17
C ARG A 120 -22.42 10.81 -16.61
N GLU A 121 -23.65 11.28 -16.92
CA GLU A 121 -24.18 11.33 -18.27
C GLU A 121 -23.44 12.37 -19.13
N ARG A 122 -23.11 13.53 -18.57
CA ARG A 122 -22.29 14.56 -19.22
C ARG A 122 -20.89 14.03 -19.53
N ALA A 123 -20.24 13.35 -18.56
CA ALA A 123 -18.94 12.72 -18.79
C ALA A 123 -19.00 11.67 -19.89
N ARG A 124 -20.06 10.85 -19.91
CA ARG A 124 -20.25 9.81 -20.93
C ARG A 124 -20.33 10.39 -22.36
N THR A 125 -20.94 11.55 -22.54
CA THR A 125 -21.22 12.14 -23.87
C THR A 125 -20.10 13.06 -24.38
N HIS A 126 -19.35 13.71 -23.47
CA HIS A 126 -18.42 14.76 -23.84
C HIS A 126 -16.97 14.48 -23.45
N ALA A 127 -16.69 13.64 -22.42
CA ALA A 127 -15.34 13.45 -21.98
C ALA A 127 -14.51 12.64 -22.99
N ASN A 128 -13.33 13.20 -23.31
CA ASN A 128 -12.28 12.51 -24.04
C ASN A 128 -11.12 12.10 -23.12
N TYR A 129 -11.11 12.56 -21.88
CA TYR A 129 -10.17 12.16 -20.83
C TYR A 129 -10.97 11.80 -19.56
N LEU A 130 -11.11 10.50 -19.28
CA LEU A 130 -11.92 10.00 -18.16
C LEU A 130 -11.01 9.51 -17.02
N LEU A 131 -11.20 10.06 -15.83
CA LEU A 131 -10.50 9.64 -14.62
C LEU A 131 -11.46 8.82 -13.75
N THR A 132 -10.98 7.68 -13.22
CA THR A 132 -11.82 6.78 -12.42
C THR A 132 -10.96 5.87 -11.53
N THR A 133 -11.62 5.02 -10.74
CA THR A 133 -10.97 3.97 -9.95
C THR A 133 -11.26 2.59 -10.52
N PRO A 134 -10.41 1.56 -10.22
CA PRO A 134 -10.69 0.18 -10.64
C PRO A 134 -12.05 -0.32 -10.17
N ASP A 135 -12.50 0.05 -8.96
CA ASP A 135 -13.82 -0.34 -8.42
C ASP A 135 -14.96 0.20 -9.30
N MET A 136 -14.88 1.45 -9.72
CA MET A 136 -15.89 2.06 -10.60
C MET A 136 -15.86 1.45 -12.01
N LEU A 137 -14.68 1.21 -12.56
CA LEU A 137 -14.53 0.53 -13.85
C LEU A 137 -15.17 -0.86 -13.78
N HIS A 138 -14.89 -1.62 -12.73
CA HIS A 138 -15.39 -2.97 -12.50
C HIS A 138 -16.91 -3.05 -12.32
N HIS A 139 -17.48 -2.24 -11.43
CA HIS A 139 -18.88 -2.37 -11.02
C HIS A 139 -19.86 -1.56 -11.88
N VAL A 140 -19.39 -0.53 -12.59
CA VAL A 140 -20.28 0.41 -13.30
C VAL A 140 -19.97 0.51 -14.78
N LEU A 141 -18.72 0.76 -15.17
CA LEU A 141 -18.41 1.07 -16.56
C LEU A 141 -18.43 -0.20 -17.46
N LEU A 142 -17.73 -1.25 -17.05
CA LEU A 142 -17.66 -2.52 -17.79
C LEU A 142 -19.01 -3.23 -17.89
N PRO A 143 -19.79 -3.43 -16.82
CA PRO A 143 -21.12 -4.04 -16.92
C PRO A 143 -22.10 -3.26 -17.78
N ARG A 144 -21.88 -1.97 -17.94
CA ARG A 144 -22.71 -1.06 -18.77
C ARG A 144 -21.97 -0.57 -20.00
N HIS A 145 -20.98 -1.32 -20.50
CA HIS A 145 -20.09 -0.92 -21.60
C HIS A 145 -20.83 -0.50 -22.87
N ALA A 146 -22.03 -1.06 -23.12
CA ALA A 146 -22.83 -0.69 -24.28
C ALA A 146 -23.20 0.81 -24.28
N ARG A 147 -23.44 1.40 -23.08
CA ARG A 147 -23.70 2.84 -22.96
C ARG A 147 -22.44 3.69 -23.19
N TRP A 148 -21.27 3.15 -22.91
CA TRP A 148 -19.96 3.78 -23.06
C TRP A 148 -19.27 3.38 -24.37
N GLY A 149 -20.02 2.77 -25.32
CA GLY A 149 -19.46 2.17 -26.53
C GLY A 149 -18.67 3.15 -27.39
N GLU A 150 -19.10 4.41 -27.47
CA GLU A 150 -18.38 5.45 -28.23
C GLU A 150 -17.04 5.80 -27.56
N PHE A 151 -17.01 5.92 -26.23
CA PHE A 151 -15.79 6.15 -25.46
C PHE A 151 -14.81 4.98 -25.61
N PHE A 152 -15.26 3.75 -25.37
CA PHE A 152 -14.43 2.56 -25.48
C PHE A 152 -13.96 2.28 -26.92
N GLY A 153 -14.77 2.63 -27.90
CA GLY A 153 -14.41 2.45 -29.32
C GLY A 153 -13.30 3.38 -29.82
N ARG A 154 -13.08 4.51 -29.14
CA ARG A 154 -12.01 5.48 -29.40
C ARG A 154 -10.88 5.41 -28.37
N LEU A 155 -10.95 4.47 -27.39
CA LEU A 155 -9.97 4.36 -26.31
C LEU A 155 -8.60 3.96 -26.87
N HIS A 156 -7.63 4.85 -26.68
CA HIS A 156 -6.26 4.68 -27.14
C HIS A 156 -5.28 4.46 -25.98
N PHE A 157 -5.32 5.30 -24.94
CA PHE A 157 -4.46 5.17 -23.79
C PHE A 157 -5.22 4.76 -22.54
N VAL A 158 -4.64 3.82 -21.78
CA VAL A 158 -5.02 3.53 -20.40
C VAL A 158 -3.84 3.83 -19.50
N ILE A 159 -3.98 4.86 -18.69
CA ILE A 159 -2.98 5.25 -17.70
C ILE A 159 -3.33 4.52 -16.41
N VAL A 160 -2.36 3.79 -15.86
CA VAL A 160 -2.47 3.06 -14.59
C VAL A 160 -1.48 3.70 -13.62
N ASP A 161 -1.96 4.67 -12.86
CA ASP A 161 -1.09 5.44 -11.97
C ASP A 161 -0.94 4.77 -10.61
N GLU A 162 0.22 5.00 -9.96
CA GLU A 162 0.63 4.38 -8.69
C GLU A 162 0.41 2.86 -8.69
N CYS A 163 0.82 2.21 -9.80
CA CYS A 163 0.51 0.79 -10.04
C CYS A 163 1.17 -0.18 -9.02
N HIS A 164 2.20 0.25 -8.28
CA HIS A 164 2.74 -0.49 -7.14
C HIS A 164 1.73 -0.70 -5.99
N GLY A 165 0.66 0.11 -5.95
CA GLY A 165 -0.46 -0.06 -5.02
C GLY A 165 -1.37 -1.25 -5.37
N TYR A 166 -1.29 -1.79 -6.58
CA TYR A 166 -2.08 -2.94 -7.03
C TYR A 166 -1.31 -4.24 -6.75
N ARG A 167 -1.33 -4.68 -5.50
CA ARG A 167 -0.62 -5.86 -5.00
C ARG A 167 -1.58 -6.86 -4.34
N GLY A 168 -1.11 -8.09 -4.14
CA GLY A 168 -1.87 -9.18 -3.52
C GLY A 168 -3.18 -9.47 -4.26
N VAL A 169 -4.23 -9.81 -3.53
CA VAL A 169 -5.54 -10.12 -4.10
C VAL A 169 -6.15 -8.93 -4.83
N PHE A 170 -6.01 -7.71 -4.29
CA PHE A 170 -6.50 -6.50 -4.96
C PHE A 170 -5.85 -6.28 -6.32
N GLY A 171 -4.52 -6.43 -6.41
CA GLY A 171 -3.78 -6.36 -7.67
C GLY A 171 -4.22 -7.43 -8.67
N SER A 172 -4.45 -8.64 -8.19
CA SER A 172 -4.94 -9.77 -9.00
C SER A 172 -6.33 -9.49 -9.60
N HIS A 173 -7.24 -8.90 -8.82
CA HIS A 173 -8.53 -8.43 -9.33
C HIS A 173 -8.37 -7.31 -10.38
N VAL A 174 -7.52 -6.31 -10.12
CA VAL A 174 -7.28 -5.20 -11.07
C VAL A 174 -6.71 -5.73 -12.38
N ALA A 175 -5.82 -6.71 -12.34
CA ALA A 175 -5.29 -7.37 -13.53
C ALA A 175 -6.41 -7.93 -14.43
N HIS A 176 -7.41 -8.57 -13.84
CA HIS A 176 -8.56 -9.07 -14.62
C HIS A 176 -9.52 -7.96 -15.05
N VAL A 177 -9.67 -6.88 -14.30
CA VAL A 177 -10.43 -5.70 -14.73
C VAL A 177 -9.80 -5.11 -16.00
N LEU A 178 -8.47 -5.01 -16.05
CA LEU A 178 -7.74 -4.52 -17.23
C LEU A 178 -7.89 -5.46 -18.44
N ARG A 179 -7.86 -6.78 -18.26
CA ARG A 179 -8.10 -7.75 -19.32
C ARG A 179 -9.53 -7.66 -19.86
N ARG A 180 -10.52 -7.48 -18.99
CA ARG A 180 -11.91 -7.25 -19.40
C ARG A 180 -12.05 -5.94 -20.17
N LEU A 181 -11.37 -4.87 -19.73
CA LEU A 181 -11.33 -3.59 -20.45
C LEU A 181 -10.77 -3.75 -21.87
N GLN A 182 -9.66 -4.49 -22.04
CA GLN A 182 -9.08 -4.77 -23.37
C GLN A 182 -10.09 -5.42 -24.31
N ARG A 183 -10.82 -6.44 -23.82
CA ARG A 183 -11.87 -7.12 -24.61
C ARG A 183 -12.99 -6.16 -25.03
N VAL A 184 -13.49 -5.37 -24.08
CA VAL A 184 -14.58 -4.42 -24.32
C VAL A 184 -14.14 -3.32 -25.29
N ALA A 185 -12.95 -2.76 -25.11
CA ALA A 185 -12.40 -1.75 -26.03
C ALA A 185 -12.21 -2.31 -27.45
N ALA A 186 -11.61 -3.50 -27.58
CA ALA A 186 -11.44 -4.16 -28.89
C ALA A 186 -12.79 -4.49 -29.57
N TYR A 187 -13.81 -4.86 -28.82
CA TYR A 187 -15.15 -5.09 -29.35
C TYR A 187 -15.78 -3.82 -29.93
N HIS A 188 -15.70 -2.70 -29.20
CA HIS A 188 -16.26 -1.43 -29.65
C HIS A 188 -15.45 -0.79 -30.79
N ALA A 189 -14.11 -0.90 -30.76
CA ALA A 189 -13.24 -0.40 -31.83
C ALA A 189 -13.56 -1.06 -33.19
N ARG A 190 -13.81 -2.37 -33.21
CA ARG A 190 -14.21 -3.08 -34.42
C ARG A 190 -15.57 -2.62 -35.01
N ARG A 191 -16.46 -2.10 -34.16
CA ARG A 191 -17.79 -1.62 -34.58
C ARG A 191 -17.79 -0.17 -35.06
N HIS A 192 -16.74 0.60 -34.79
CA HIS A 192 -16.61 2.00 -35.15
C HIS A 192 -15.32 2.31 -35.94
N PRO A 193 -14.98 1.57 -36.99
CA PRO A 193 -13.69 1.66 -37.68
C PRO A 193 -13.40 3.03 -38.31
N ALA A 194 -14.42 3.81 -38.65
CA ALA A 194 -14.24 5.12 -39.28
C ALA A 194 -13.73 6.21 -38.32
N ARG A 195 -13.85 6.02 -37.01
CA ARG A 195 -13.45 7.00 -35.97
C ARG A 195 -12.10 6.69 -35.30
N THR A 196 -11.52 5.49 -35.55
CA THR A 196 -10.24 5.05 -35.04
C THR A 196 -9.02 5.52 -35.85
N ARG A 197 -9.26 6.23 -36.98
CA ARG A 197 -8.21 6.51 -38.00
C ARG A 197 -7.45 7.81 -37.86
N ALA A 198 -7.58 8.58 -36.83
CA ALA A 198 -6.86 9.83 -36.65
C ALA A 198 -5.71 9.65 -35.61
N GLY A 199 -4.63 8.96 -36.00
CA GLY A 199 -3.44 8.95 -35.16
C GLY A 199 -2.44 7.85 -35.49
N THR A 200 -1.20 8.19 -35.40
CA THR A 200 0.04 7.44 -35.53
C THR A 200 0.20 6.38 -34.43
N GLY A 201 -0.62 5.34 -34.43
CA GLY A 201 -0.44 4.16 -33.59
C GLY A 201 -0.65 2.89 -34.42
N PRO A 202 -0.15 1.73 -34.03
CA PRO A 202 -0.42 0.50 -34.74
C PRO A 202 -1.95 0.29 -34.86
N PRO A 203 -2.45 -0.25 -35.95
CA PRO A 203 -3.88 -0.37 -36.20
C PRO A 203 -4.55 -1.22 -35.11
N GLY A 204 -5.33 -0.57 -34.20
CA GLY A 204 -6.25 -1.23 -33.28
C GLY A 204 -5.73 -1.62 -31.90
N GLY A 205 -4.56 -1.18 -31.46
CA GLY A 205 -4.01 -1.54 -30.15
C GLY A 205 -4.28 -0.50 -29.04
N LEU A 206 -4.81 -0.95 -27.90
CA LEU A 206 -4.85 -0.21 -26.66
C LEU A 206 -3.44 -0.13 -26.09
N VAL A 207 -2.98 1.06 -25.70
CA VAL A 207 -1.65 1.29 -25.12
C VAL A 207 -1.77 1.55 -23.62
N PHE A 208 -1.01 0.81 -22.81
CA PHE A 208 -0.93 0.97 -21.37
C PHE A 208 0.27 1.85 -20.99
N LEU A 209 -0.02 2.89 -20.21
CA LEU A 209 0.97 3.79 -19.61
C LEU A 209 0.93 3.61 -18.10
N LEU A 210 1.90 2.86 -17.55
CA LEU A 210 1.94 2.57 -16.12
C LEU A 210 2.92 3.53 -15.44
N ALA A 211 2.50 4.10 -14.32
CA ALA A 211 3.37 4.91 -13.47
C ALA A 211 3.45 4.32 -12.08
N SER A 212 4.65 4.25 -11.53
CA SER A 212 4.95 3.65 -10.24
C SER A 212 6.00 4.46 -9.49
N ALA A 213 6.00 4.37 -8.17
CA ALA A 213 7.22 4.58 -7.41
C ALA A 213 8.29 3.56 -7.84
N THR A 214 9.51 3.72 -7.38
CA THR A 214 10.57 2.72 -7.63
C THR A 214 10.09 1.34 -7.17
N ILE A 215 10.15 0.36 -8.06
CA ILE A 215 9.87 -1.07 -7.80
C ILE A 215 10.93 -1.90 -8.50
N SER A 216 11.24 -3.07 -7.98
CA SER A 216 12.02 -4.05 -8.74
C SER A 216 11.14 -4.74 -9.79
N GLU A 217 11.73 -5.17 -10.88
CA GLU A 217 11.05 -5.88 -11.98
C GLU A 217 9.81 -5.16 -12.52
N PRO A 218 9.91 -3.87 -12.92
CA PRO A 218 8.74 -3.11 -13.36
C PRO A 218 8.04 -3.73 -14.58
N GLY A 219 8.79 -4.30 -15.52
CA GLY A 219 8.22 -5.02 -16.68
C GLY A 219 7.39 -6.23 -16.27
N ASN A 220 7.84 -7.01 -15.28
CA ASN A 220 7.06 -8.13 -14.75
C ASN A 220 5.76 -7.64 -14.09
N CYS A 221 5.81 -6.54 -13.33
CA CYS A 221 4.62 -5.92 -12.77
C CYS A 221 3.63 -5.50 -13.88
N ALA A 222 4.11 -4.84 -14.94
CA ALA A 222 3.29 -4.45 -16.08
C ALA A 222 2.66 -5.66 -16.77
N ARG A 223 3.43 -6.71 -17.01
CA ARG A 223 2.97 -7.97 -17.63
C ARG A 223 1.91 -8.67 -16.77
N LEU A 224 2.11 -8.77 -15.47
CA LEU A 224 1.14 -9.38 -14.55
C LEU A 224 -0.17 -8.57 -14.52
N LEU A 225 -0.11 -7.24 -14.48
CA LEU A 225 -1.29 -6.38 -14.46
C LEU A 225 -2.02 -6.35 -15.80
N THR A 226 -1.33 -6.16 -16.90
CA THR A 226 -1.96 -5.91 -18.21
C THR A 226 -2.07 -7.14 -19.11
N GLY A 227 -1.23 -8.15 -18.89
CA GLY A 227 -1.07 -9.28 -19.80
C GLY A 227 -0.18 -8.98 -21.01
N ALA A 228 0.47 -7.81 -21.06
CA ALA A 228 1.30 -7.35 -22.16
C ALA A 228 2.67 -6.88 -21.70
N GLU A 229 3.69 -7.06 -22.54
CA GLU A 229 5.02 -6.53 -22.32
C GLU A 229 5.02 -4.99 -22.37
N ALA A 230 5.89 -4.36 -21.57
CA ALA A 230 6.06 -2.92 -21.51
C ALA A 230 7.55 -2.52 -21.53
N ARG A 231 7.85 -1.36 -22.12
CA ARG A 231 9.17 -0.73 -22.02
C ARG A 231 9.35 -0.18 -20.62
N GLU A 232 10.51 -0.47 -20.03
CA GLU A 232 10.84 -0.05 -18.67
C GLU A 232 11.65 1.25 -18.69
N ILE A 233 11.28 2.18 -17.80
CA ILE A 233 12.05 3.40 -17.52
C ILE A 233 12.23 3.48 -16.01
N THR A 234 13.45 3.25 -15.55
CA THR A 234 13.80 3.13 -14.13
C THR A 234 14.65 4.28 -13.62
N ASP A 235 15.44 4.91 -14.51
CA ASP A 235 16.32 6.00 -14.14
C ASP A 235 15.57 7.32 -14.05
N SER A 236 15.69 7.99 -12.91
CA SER A 236 15.14 9.32 -12.74
C SER A 236 16.18 10.37 -13.04
N THR A 237 15.87 11.26 -13.97
CA THR A 237 16.70 12.42 -14.34
C THR A 237 16.18 13.75 -13.78
N ALA A 238 15.18 13.71 -12.86
CA ALA A 238 14.71 14.90 -12.18
C ALA A 238 15.71 15.39 -11.12
N PRO A 239 15.77 16.70 -10.84
CA PRO A 239 16.61 17.24 -9.77
C PRO A 239 16.13 16.76 -8.40
N ARG A 240 17.06 16.64 -7.46
CA ARG A 240 16.77 16.33 -6.05
C ARG A 240 17.71 17.10 -5.16
N GLY A 241 17.18 17.76 -4.14
CA GLY A 241 17.96 18.36 -3.06
C GLY A 241 18.67 17.32 -2.18
N PRO A 242 19.63 17.72 -1.36
CA PRO A 242 20.28 16.83 -0.39
C PRO A 242 19.28 16.42 0.69
N LEU A 243 19.28 15.14 1.06
CA LEU A 243 18.41 14.58 2.08
C LEU A 243 19.22 13.90 3.18
N THR A 244 19.02 14.33 4.43
CA THR A 244 19.51 13.62 5.60
C THR A 244 18.46 12.61 6.04
N PHE A 245 18.77 11.31 5.95
CA PHE A 245 17.86 10.24 6.33
C PHE A 245 18.33 9.61 7.65
N GLY A 246 17.47 9.61 8.67
CA GLY A 246 17.74 9.07 9.99
C GLY A 246 16.94 7.79 10.26
N LEU A 247 17.61 6.80 10.88
CA LEU A 247 16.98 5.64 11.50
C LEU A 247 17.08 5.80 13.02
N TRP A 248 15.93 5.91 13.67
CA TRP A 248 15.85 6.23 15.10
C TRP A 248 15.16 5.11 15.85
N GLU A 249 15.87 4.53 16.79
CA GLU A 249 15.31 3.57 17.75
C GLU A 249 14.98 4.31 19.06
N PRO A 250 13.69 4.35 19.47
CA PRO A 250 13.29 5.01 20.70
C PRO A 250 13.93 4.36 21.94
N PRO A 251 14.19 5.13 23.02
CA PRO A 251 14.81 4.60 24.23
C PRO A 251 13.87 3.63 24.97
N LEU A 252 14.47 2.72 25.74
CA LEU A 252 13.76 1.88 26.71
C LEU A 252 13.13 2.73 27.79
N THR A 253 11.95 2.33 28.25
CA THR A 253 11.24 2.95 29.38
C THR A 253 11.47 2.15 30.67
N ALA A 254 11.08 2.72 31.81
CA ALA A 254 11.07 2.00 33.08
C ALA A 254 9.93 0.98 33.19
N ALA A 255 8.93 1.06 32.29
CA ALA A 255 7.81 0.13 32.25
C ALA A 255 8.26 -1.27 31.78
N ARG A 256 7.56 -2.30 32.29
CA ARG A 256 7.75 -3.68 31.86
C ARG A 256 6.49 -4.16 31.19
N GLY A 257 6.67 -4.90 30.10
CA GLY A 257 5.60 -5.53 29.33
C GLY A 257 5.26 -6.93 29.83
N GLU A 258 4.63 -7.69 28.97
CA GLU A 258 4.24 -9.09 29.21
C GLU A 258 5.48 -9.95 29.49
N GLY A 259 5.39 -10.82 30.51
CA GLY A 259 6.55 -11.63 30.95
C GLY A 259 7.73 -10.83 31.50
N GLY A 260 7.54 -9.55 31.91
CA GLY A 260 8.63 -8.70 32.40
C GLY A 260 9.52 -8.12 31.28
N ALA A 261 9.13 -8.25 30.02
CA ALA A 261 9.88 -7.79 28.85
C ALA A 261 10.19 -6.28 28.94
N PRO A 262 11.37 -5.84 28.45
CA PRO A 262 11.66 -4.41 28.30
C PRO A 262 10.72 -3.79 27.27
N VAL A 263 10.27 -2.56 27.50
CA VAL A 263 9.35 -1.82 26.62
C VAL A 263 10.00 -0.52 26.18
N ARG A 264 10.02 -0.25 24.89
CA ARG A 264 10.50 1.01 24.32
C ARG A 264 9.41 2.08 24.34
N ARG A 265 9.84 3.33 24.29
CA ARG A 265 8.93 4.45 24.12
C ARG A 265 8.20 4.30 22.78
N PRO A 266 6.86 4.42 22.73
CA PRO A 266 6.12 4.24 21.50
C PRO A 266 6.58 5.21 20.39
N ALA A 267 6.75 4.74 19.16
CA ALA A 267 7.17 5.57 18.02
C ALA A 267 6.27 6.80 17.80
N THR A 268 4.97 6.69 18.07
CA THR A 268 4.03 7.82 18.01
C THR A 268 4.28 8.88 19.08
N ALA A 269 4.69 8.47 20.30
CA ALA A 269 5.04 9.39 21.37
C ALA A 269 6.35 10.11 21.07
N GLU A 270 7.32 9.40 20.48
CA GLU A 270 8.59 9.96 20.03
C GLU A 270 8.37 10.94 18.88
N ALA A 271 7.60 10.55 17.85
CA ALA A 271 7.24 11.42 16.73
C ALA A 271 6.52 12.70 17.20
N ALA A 272 5.67 12.61 18.23
CA ALA A 272 4.97 13.77 18.78
C ALA A 272 5.94 14.77 19.44
N THR A 273 6.96 14.26 20.17
CA THR A 273 7.98 15.12 20.79
C THR A 273 8.83 15.79 19.72
N LEU A 274 9.35 15.02 18.76
CA LEU A 274 10.18 15.55 17.68
C LEU A 274 9.40 16.57 16.82
N LEU A 275 8.11 16.30 16.51
CA LEU A 275 7.26 17.25 15.79
C LEU A 275 7.07 18.56 16.57
N ALA A 276 6.89 18.48 17.89
CA ALA A 276 6.79 19.67 18.74
C ALA A 276 8.10 20.47 18.75
N ASP A 277 9.25 19.80 18.82
CA ASP A 277 10.59 20.40 18.78
C ASP A 277 10.81 21.13 17.45
N LEU A 278 10.51 20.48 16.30
CA LEU A 278 10.59 21.09 14.97
C LEU A 278 9.74 22.37 14.91
N VAL A 279 8.47 22.29 15.31
CA VAL A 279 7.55 23.44 15.29
C VAL A 279 7.97 24.53 16.26
N ALA A 280 8.57 24.19 17.40
CA ALA A 280 9.11 25.19 18.34
C ALA A 280 10.27 26.00 17.73
N HIS A 281 10.99 25.44 16.75
CA HIS A 281 12.08 26.09 16.02
C HIS A 281 11.65 26.59 14.62
N ASP A 282 10.34 26.77 14.38
CA ASP A 282 9.75 27.27 13.13
C ASP A 282 10.02 26.38 11.90
N VAL A 283 10.34 25.08 12.12
CA VAL A 283 10.55 24.08 11.07
C VAL A 283 9.21 23.46 10.68
N ARG A 284 8.92 23.38 9.38
CA ARG A 284 7.72 22.70 8.87
C ARG A 284 7.92 21.20 8.85
N GLY A 285 7.13 20.49 9.67
CA GLY A 285 7.23 19.05 9.85
C GLY A 285 5.94 18.30 9.56
N LEU A 286 6.10 17.09 9.01
CA LEU A 286 5.01 16.12 8.80
C LEU A 286 5.36 14.82 9.52
N ALA A 287 4.45 14.33 10.37
CA ALA A 287 4.60 13.03 11.03
C ALA A 287 3.60 12.03 10.45
N PHE A 288 4.09 10.98 9.79
CA PHE A 288 3.28 9.87 9.31
C PHE A 288 3.03 8.82 10.39
N THR A 289 1.81 8.30 10.44
CA THR A 289 1.40 7.18 11.30
C THR A 289 0.54 6.18 10.53
N ARG A 290 0.52 4.91 10.95
CA ARG A 290 -0.26 3.87 10.26
C ARG A 290 -1.76 3.92 10.55
N SER A 291 -2.21 4.58 11.60
CA SER A 291 -3.61 4.57 12.01
C SER A 291 -4.20 5.97 12.19
N ARG A 292 -5.50 6.09 11.93
CA ARG A 292 -6.26 7.32 12.15
C ARG A 292 -6.16 7.80 13.60
N ARG A 293 -6.27 6.86 14.57
CA ARG A 293 -6.09 7.13 16.00
C ARG A 293 -4.67 7.59 16.32
N GLY A 294 -3.66 6.99 15.66
CA GLY A 294 -2.25 7.40 15.80
C GLY A 294 -2.02 8.85 15.38
N ALA A 295 -2.58 9.29 14.24
CA ALA A 295 -2.44 10.66 13.77
C ALA A 295 -3.06 11.68 14.75
N GLU A 296 -4.24 11.40 15.26
CA GLU A 296 -4.89 12.24 16.28
C GLU A 296 -4.07 12.26 17.58
N ALA A 297 -3.60 11.11 18.04
CA ALA A 297 -2.78 11.01 19.27
C ALA A 297 -1.47 11.79 19.16
N VAL A 298 -0.76 11.68 18.02
CA VAL A 298 0.47 12.44 17.75
C VAL A 298 0.18 13.94 17.75
N ALA A 299 -0.88 14.40 17.08
CA ALA A 299 -1.23 15.82 17.03
C ALA A 299 -1.57 16.37 18.44
N ILE A 300 -2.34 15.63 19.23
CA ILE A 300 -2.72 16.02 20.60
C ILE A 300 -1.47 16.07 21.48
N ALA A 301 -0.63 15.03 21.47
CA ALA A 301 0.58 14.94 22.28
C ALA A 301 1.59 16.05 21.88
N ALA A 302 1.79 16.29 20.60
CA ALA A 302 2.68 17.34 20.10
C ALA A 302 2.21 18.74 20.50
N ARG A 303 0.90 19.01 20.45
CA ARG A 303 0.32 20.28 20.95
C ARG A 303 0.56 20.48 22.43
N ARG A 304 0.42 19.42 23.25
CA ARG A 304 0.69 19.46 24.70
C ARG A 304 2.18 19.74 24.97
N ALA A 305 3.07 19.07 24.26
CA ALA A 305 4.51 19.28 24.37
C ALA A 305 4.87 20.72 23.98
N LEU A 306 4.40 21.23 22.85
CA LEU A 306 4.64 22.60 22.38
C LEU A 306 4.14 23.66 23.38
N ALA A 307 2.98 23.44 24.00
CA ALA A 307 2.47 24.32 25.07
C ALA A 307 3.36 24.32 26.31
N GLY A 308 4.09 23.23 26.59
CA GLY A 308 5.10 23.11 27.62
C GLY A 308 6.34 23.98 27.34
N TYR A 309 6.82 24.02 26.10
CA TYR A 309 7.96 24.85 25.67
C TYR A 309 7.73 26.33 25.98
N GLY A 310 6.55 26.87 25.65
CA GLY A 310 6.21 28.28 25.95
C GLY A 310 6.23 28.64 27.43
N ARG A 311 5.96 27.66 28.30
CA ARG A 311 6.06 27.83 29.78
C ARG A 311 7.49 27.83 30.28
N THR A 312 8.35 26.97 29.72
CA THR A 312 9.76 26.86 30.11
C THR A 312 10.56 28.09 29.66
N VAL A 313 10.32 28.58 28.46
CA VAL A 313 10.94 29.82 27.93
C VAL A 313 10.50 31.04 28.73
N ARG A 314 9.21 31.17 29.10
CA ARG A 314 8.72 32.25 29.97
C ARG A 314 9.28 32.19 31.40
N ARG A 315 9.49 30.98 31.98
CA ARG A 315 10.14 30.82 33.25
C ARG A 315 11.63 31.22 33.20
N ARG A 316 12.36 30.88 32.13
CA ARG A 316 13.74 31.33 31.91
C ARG A 316 13.85 32.83 31.65
N ALA A 317 12.92 33.42 30.92
CA ALA A 317 12.87 34.86 30.70
C ALA A 317 12.39 35.65 31.91
N GLY A 318 11.47 35.08 32.72
CA GLY A 318 11.02 35.69 34.00
C GLY A 318 11.93 35.46 35.19
N GLY A 319 12.85 34.48 35.16
CA GLY A 319 13.88 34.26 36.17
C GLY A 319 15.16 35.09 35.99
N GLY A 320 15.25 35.83 34.84
CA GLY A 320 16.44 36.60 34.47
C GLY A 320 16.52 38.01 35.07
N THR A 321 15.47 38.48 35.75
CA THR A 321 15.46 39.84 36.34
C THR A 321 15.93 39.93 37.80
N ALA A 322 16.19 38.79 38.48
CA ALA A 322 16.69 38.80 39.86
C ALA A 322 18.18 38.44 40.03
N ALA A 323 18.91 38.12 38.96
CA ALA A 323 20.33 37.67 39.04
C ALA A 323 21.32 38.57 38.27
N ARG A 324 20.97 39.84 37.98
CA ARG A 324 21.87 40.79 37.30
C ARG A 324 22.44 41.86 38.19
N ALA A 325 22.85 41.48 39.39
CA ALA A 325 23.56 42.39 40.34
C ALA A 325 24.83 41.78 40.92
N ALA A 326 25.55 40.92 40.21
CA ALA A 326 26.91 40.54 40.67
C ALA A 326 27.63 39.81 39.52
N SER A 327 28.27 40.52 38.60
CA SER A 327 29.58 40.20 37.99
C SER A 327 29.81 41.08 36.76
N GLY A 328 30.58 42.15 36.95
CA GLY A 328 31.13 42.97 35.88
C GLY A 328 32.25 42.25 35.19
N ILE A 329 32.07 41.82 33.95
CA ILE A 329 33.16 41.60 32.98
C ILE A 329 32.64 42.06 31.62
N ALA A 330 33.30 43.08 31.06
CA ALA A 330 33.03 43.63 29.72
C ALA A 330 33.57 42.69 28.63
N PRO A 331 32.86 42.50 27.49
CA PRO A 331 33.43 41.75 26.39
C PRO A 331 34.38 42.61 25.55
N ARG A 332 35.57 42.07 25.31
CA ARG A 332 36.58 42.63 24.37
C ARG A 332 36.06 42.60 22.93
N ARG A 333 36.22 43.72 22.24
CA ARG A 333 36.02 43.94 20.81
C ARG A 333 37.16 43.31 20.02
N ALA A 334 36.88 42.55 18.99
CA ALA A 334 37.81 42.18 17.92
C ALA A 334 37.60 43.05 16.68
N PRO A 335 38.62 43.40 15.92
CA PRO A 335 38.60 44.46 14.89
C PRO A 335 38.38 43.95 13.48
N GLY A 336 37.65 44.74 12.71
CA GLY A 336 37.91 45.12 11.32
C GLY A 336 37.53 44.16 10.21
N ALA A 337 36.50 44.56 9.49
CA ALA A 337 36.40 44.41 8.01
C ALA A 337 35.53 45.53 7.42
N PRO A 338 35.79 45.96 6.18
CA PRO A 338 35.36 47.31 5.75
C PRO A 338 34.00 47.34 5.07
N ALA A 339 33.42 48.57 5.08
CA ALA A 339 32.18 48.94 4.44
C ALA A 339 32.25 48.92 2.91
N ALA A 340 31.18 48.46 2.29
CA ALA A 340 30.89 48.71 0.87
C ALA A 340 29.40 49.03 0.66
N GLY A 341 29.14 50.23 0.20
CA GLY A 341 28.24 50.62 -0.87
C GLY A 341 26.73 50.57 -0.58
N ALA A 342 26.18 51.74 -0.31
CA ALA A 342 24.77 52.08 -0.42
C ALA A 342 24.29 52.01 -1.88
N ALA A 343 23.15 51.33 -2.11
CA ALA A 343 22.40 51.44 -3.36
C ALA A 343 20.95 51.80 -3.04
N VAL A 344 20.52 52.81 -3.77
CA VAL A 344 19.32 53.64 -3.68
C VAL A 344 18.07 52.82 -4.08
N ALA A 345 16.97 52.99 -3.36
CA ALA A 345 15.64 52.54 -3.74
C ALA A 345 14.95 53.54 -4.68
N PRO A 346 14.16 53.06 -5.69
CA PRO A 346 13.27 53.92 -6.44
C PRO A 346 11.85 53.98 -5.83
N PRO A 347 11.11 55.04 -6.18
CA PRO A 347 9.90 55.46 -5.46
C PRO A 347 8.62 54.83 -5.96
N THR A 348 7.66 54.71 -5.06
CA THR A 348 6.23 54.36 -5.29
C THR A 348 5.45 55.50 -5.96
N PRO A 349 4.48 55.23 -6.82
CA PRO A 349 3.43 56.16 -7.17
C PRO A 349 2.06 55.82 -6.56
N GLY A 350 1.50 56.74 -5.86
CA GLY A 350 0.25 57.48 -6.03
C GLY A 350 -1.06 56.73 -5.81
N ALA A 351 -1.74 57.18 -4.77
CA ALA A 351 -3.14 56.90 -4.45
C ALA A 351 -4.12 57.60 -5.42
N ALA A 352 -5.26 56.97 -5.69
CA ALA A 352 -6.49 57.63 -6.16
C ALA A 352 -7.69 56.98 -5.49
N VAL A 353 -8.27 57.62 -4.55
CA VAL A 353 -9.57 58.34 -4.46
C VAL A 353 -10.80 57.50 -4.82
N GLY A 354 -11.65 57.35 -3.82
CA GLY A 354 -12.87 56.57 -3.73
C GLY A 354 -14.13 57.18 -4.37
N ALA A 355 -15.19 56.48 -4.27
CA ALA A 355 -16.58 56.96 -4.22
C ALA A 355 -17.53 55.79 -3.79
N PRO A 356 -18.80 56.08 -3.45
CA PRO A 356 -19.36 55.57 -2.21
C PRO A 356 -20.47 54.51 -2.38
N ALA A 357 -20.84 53.87 -1.28
CA ALA A 357 -21.94 52.93 -1.16
C ALA A 357 -23.33 53.64 -1.18
N PRO A 358 -24.39 52.94 -1.63
CA PRO A 358 -25.75 53.35 -1.33
C PRO A 358 -26.35 52.55 -0.15
N ALA A 359 -27.22 53.26 0.55
CA ALA A 359 -27.83 52.98 1.82
C ALA A 359 -28.90 51.89 1.79
N ALA A 360 -29.09 51.34 2.97
CA ALA A 360 -30.14 50.42 3.35
C ALA A 360 -31.54 51.02 3.33
N ASN A 361 -32.53 50.18 3.01
CA ASN A 361 -33.90 50.39 3.46
C ASN A 361 -34.45 49.09 4.08
N GLY A 362 -34.94 49.23 5.32
CA GLY A 362 -35.48 48.18 6.11
C GLY A 362 -36.94 47.87 5.78
N GLN A 363 -37.31 46.64 6.11
CA GLN A 363 -38.67 46.31 6.51
C GLN A 363 -38.64 45.17 7.52
N GLN A 364 -39.24 45.45 8.67
CA GLN A 364 -39.52 44.51 9.76
C GLN A 364 -40.63 43.54 9.34
N GLY A 365 -40.46 42.28 9.64
CA GLY A 365 -41.49 41.27 9.58
C GLY A 365 -41.22 40.20 10.63
N ASN A 366 -42.02 40.19 11.69
CA ASN A 366 -42.08 39.16 12.74
C ASN A 366 -42.38 37.77 12.16
N ALA A 367 -41.57 36.77 12.49
CA ALA A 367 -42.01 35.37 12.51
C ALA A 367 -41.26 34.58 13.57
N ALA A 368 -41.96 33.71 14.23
CA ALA A 368 -41.68 32.94 15.42
C ALA A 368 -40.43 32.03 15.38
N ALA A 369 -39.82 31.88 16.54
CA ALA A 369 -38.73 30.99 16.84
C ALA A 369 -39.14 29.50 16.67
N ALA A 370 -38.32 28.74 15.93
CA ALA A 370 -38.23 27.31 15.96
C ALA A 370 -36.82 26.89 16.46
N PRO A 371 -36.66 25.77 17.15
CA PRO A 371 -35.44 25.50 17.93
C PRO A 371 -34.25 25.11 17.05
N ASP A 372 -33.07 25.57 17.47
CA ASP A 372 -31.77 25.37 16.85
C ASP A 372 -31.47 23.88 16.61
N GLY A 373 -31.40 23.50 15.31
CA GLY A 373 -30.73 22.30 14.84
C GLY A 373 -29.23 22.57 14.70
N ALA A 374 -28.44 21.66 15.23
CA ALA A 374 -26.98 21.69 15.27
C ALA A 374 -26.37 22.07 13.90
N ALA A 375 -25.92 23.28 13.76
CA ALA A 375 -25.05 23.71 12.69
C ALA A 375 -23.64 23.14 12.90
N GLY A 376 -23.11 22.43 11.89
CA GLY A 376 -21.79 21.81 11.90
C GLY A 376 -20.71 22.79 12.32
N ALA A 377 -19.95 22.42 13.35
CA ALA A 377 -18.77 23.16 13.77
C ALA A 377 -17.66 22.91 12.72
N GLY A 378 -17.59 23.79 11.72
CA GLY A 378 -16.43 23.86 10.82
C GLY A 378 -15.16 24.05 11.65
N LEU A 379 -14.11 23.32 11.27
CA LEU A 379 -12.80 23.36 11.91
C LEU A 379 -12.22 24.77 11.74
N ARG A 380 -12.47 25.68 12.69
CA ARG A 380 -11.85 27.00 12.67
C ARG A 380 -10.40 26.87 13.09
N VAL A 381 -9.48 27.04 12.15
CA VAL A 381 -8.04 27.19 12.42
C VAL A 381 -7.83 28.49 13.18
N HIS A 382 -7.93 28.44 14.50
CA HIS A 382 -7.70 29.61 15.35
C HIS A 382 -6.20 29.75 15.67
N THR A 383 -5.65 30.92 15.45
CA THR A 383 -4.26 31.31 15.68
C THR A 383 -3.93 31.42 17.18
N GLY A 384 -3.11 30.48 17.69
CA GLY A 384 -2.54 30.49 19.04
C GLY A 384 -1.36 29.53 19.15
N PRO A 385 -0.41 29.73 20.09
CA PRO A 385 0.85 28.97 20.10
C PRO A 385 0.72 27.46 20.12
N GLY A 386 -0.37 26.88 20.65
CA GLY A 386 -0.61 25.43 20.61
C GLY A 386 -1.37 24.93 19.38
N ARG A 387 -1.74 25.82 18.43
CA ARG A 387 -2.59 25.51 17.27
C ARG A 387 -1.83 25.42 15.94
N ARG A 388 -0.49 25.47 15.99
CA ARG A 388 0.40 25.32 14.82
C ARG A 388 0.56 23.87 14.37
N ILE A 389 -0.07 22.91 15.04
CA ILE A 389 -0.04 21.47 14.75
C ILE A 389 -1.48 20.96 14.59
N ALA A 390 -1.75 20.17 13.55
CA ALA A 390 -3.03 19.54 13.30
C ALA A 390 -2.89 18.04 12.98
N ALA A 391 -4.01 17.31 13.03
CA ALA A 391 -4.11 15.96 12.47
C ALA A 391 -4.72 16.04 11.06
N TYR A 392 -4.33 15.10 10.18
CA TYR A 392 -4.90 14.92 8.84
C TYR A 392 -5.14 13.43 8.59
N ARG A 393 -6.36 13.06 8.26
CA ARG A 393 -6.72 11.66 8.00
C ARG A 393 -7.87 11.51 7.01
N SER A 394 -7.95 10.34 6.40
CA SER A 394 -9.13 9.94 5.63
C SER A 394 -10.34 9.89 6.58
N GLY A 395 -11.47 10.47 6.14
CA GLY A 395 -12.70 10.58 6.93
C GLY A 395 -12.99 11.98 7.45
N TYR A 396 -12.08 12.96 7.28
CA TYR A 396 -12.42 14.38 7.37
C TYR A 396 -13.20 14.80 6.13
N LEU A 397 -14.05 15.82 6.28
CA LEU A 397 -14.78 16.40 5.15
C LEU A 397 -13.78 16.93 4.11
N PRO A 398 -14.13 16.93 2.82
CA PRO A 398 -13.25 17.45 1.77
C PRO A 398 -12.85 18.92 1.98
N GLU A 399 -13.74 19.72 2.57
CA GLU A 399 -13.53 21.12 2.90
C GLU A 399 -12.46 21.27 3.99
N ASP A 400 -12.60 20.52 5.10
CA ASP A 400 -11.65 20.51 6.22
C ASP A 400 -10.25 20.11 5.75
N ARG A 401 -10.16 19.11 4.87
CA ARG A 401 -8.87 18.68 4.32
C ARG A 401 -8.19 19.77 3.49
N ARG A 402 -8.94 20.46 2.62
CA ARG A 402 -8.41 21.57 1.83
C ARG A 402 -7.95 22.74 2.69
N GLU A 403 -8.68 23.05 3.76
CA GLU A 403 -8.30 24.08 4.72
C GLU A 403 -6.97 23.76 5.42
N LEU A 404 -6.76 22.49 5.83
CA LEU A 404 -5.53 22.03 6.45
C LEU A 404 -4.34 22.03 5.45
N GLU A 405 -4.57 21.61 4.22
CA GLU A 405 -3.59 21.63 3.13
C GLU A 405 -3.13 23.07 2.83
N GLU A 406 -4.07 23.99 2.72
CA GLU A 406 -3.79 25.41 2.49
C GLU A 406 -3.08 26.06 3.69
N ALA A 407 -3.50 25.74 4.92
CA ALA A 407 -2.86 26.25 6.12
C ALA A 407 -1.41 25.78 6.26
N LEU A 408 -1.10 24.54 5.84
CA LEU A 408 0.27 24.02 5.81
C LEU A 408 1.09 24.69 4.69
N ARG A 409 0.50 24.86 3.50
CA ARG A 409 1.15 25.52 2.36
C ARG A 409 1.49 26.99 2.64
N THR A 410 0.61 27.70 3.28
CA THR A 410 0.80 29.12 3.65
C THR A 410 1.68 29.33 4.88
N GLY A 411 1.98 28.26 5.64
CA GLY A 411 2.74 28.35 6.89
C GLY A 411 1.90 28.74 8.11
N ALA A 412 0.59 28.83 7.99
CA ALA A 412 -0.31 29.00 9.14
C ALA A 412 -0.28 27.79 10.07
N LEU A 413 -0.07 26.58 9.49
CA LEU A 413 0.34 25.37 10.20
C LEU A 413 1.82 25.10 9.92
N LEU A 414 2.55 24.65 10.92
CA LEU A 414 3.94 24.19 10.80
C LEU A 414 4.08 22.68 11.04
N GLY A 415 3.16 22.09 11.77
CA GLY A 415 3.17 20.65 12.06
C GLY A 415 1.90 19.94 11.64
N LEU A 416 2.04 18.80 11.00
CA LEU A 416 0.90 17.97 10.63
C LEU A 416 1.19 16.50 11.00
N ALA A 417 0.24 15.86 11.67
CA ALA A 417 0.30 14.42 11.90
C ALA A 417 -0.71 13.74 10.97
N ALA A 418 -0.24 12.83 10.12
CA ALA A 418 -1.05 12.28 9.05
C ALA A 418 -1.01 10.74 8.98
N THR A 419 -2.03 10.16 8.36
CA THR A 419 -2.00 8.78 7.89
C THR A 419 -1.46 8.72 6.45
N THR A 420 -1.41 7.52 5.87
CA THR A 420 -1.12 7.31 4.43
C THR A 420 -2.02 8.11 3.48
N ALA A 421 -3.06 8.80 3.99
CA ALA A 421 -3.89 9.70 3.20
C ALA A 421 -3.11 10.88 2.57
N LEU A 422 -1.96 11.25 3.14
CA LEU A 422 -1.02 12.25 2.58
C LEU A 422 0.14 11.62 1.79
N GLU A 423 0.20 10.32 1.70
CA GLU A 423 1.21 9.62 0.91
C GLU A 423 0.95 9.77 -0.59
N LEU A 424 -0.33 9.71 -1.00
CA LEU A 424 -0.76 9.73 -2.40
C LEU A 424 -1.80 10.85 -2.66
N GLY A 425 -1.69 11.53 -3.79
CA GLY A 425 -2.75 12.38 -4.32
C GLY A 425 -2.95 13.73 -3.64
N VAL A 426 -1.96 14.24 -2.91
CA VAL A 426 -2.02 15.60 -2.33
C VAL A 426 -0.71 16.32 -2.64
N ASN A 427 -0.81 17.52 -3.21
CA ASN A 427 0.36 18.33 -3.56
C ASN A 427 0.91 19.08 -2.33
N ILE A 428 1.36 18.33 -1.34
CA ILE A 428 2.13 18.84 -0.19
C ILE A 428 3.56 18.34 -0.38
N CYS A 429 4.39 19.22 -0.93
CA CYS A 429 5.82 19.00 -1.10
C CYS A 429 6.59 20.18 -0.47
N GLY A 430 7.89 20.00 -0.26
CA GLY A 430 8.74 21.08 0.22
C GLY A 430 8.62 21.32 1.71
N LEU A 431 8.40 20.27 2.49
CA LEU A 431 8.51 20.32 3.94
C LEU A 431 9.99 20.23 4.34
N ASP A 432 10.33 20.85 5.45
CA ASP A 432 11.71 20.86 5.94
C ASP A 432 12.06 19.50 6.58
N ALA A 433 11.09 18.86 7.24
CA ALA A 433 11.27 17.57 7.92
C ALA A 433 10.06 16.64 7.79
N VAL A 434 10.34 15.34 7.68
CA VAL A 434 9.35 14.25 7.69
C VAL A 434 9.74 13.22 8.76
N LEU A 435 8.79 12.88 9.62
CA LEU A 435 8.90 11.87 10.65
C LEU A 435 7.99 10.69 10.27
N ILE A 436 8.50 9.47 10.31
CA ILE A 436 7.75 8.27 9.93
C ILE A 436 7.68 7.36 11.15
N ALA A 437 6.53 7.29 11.82
CA ALA A 437 6.34 6.53 13.03
C ALA A 437 6.02 5.05 12.72
N GLY A 438 7.06 4.26 12.60
CA GLY A 438 7.07 2.85 12.24
C GLY A 438 7.13 2.60 10.73
N TRP A 439 7.56 1.40 10.38
CA TRP A 439 7.64 0.94 9.00
C TRP A 439 6.32 1.11 8.24
N PRO A 440 6.28 1.79 7.09
CA PRO A 440 5.02 2.12 6.40
C PRO A 440 4.42 0.95 5.60
N GLY A 441 5.06 -0.21 5.57
CA GLY A 441 4.59 -1.41 4.89
C GLY A 441 5.37 -1.80 3.64
N SER A 442 6.15 -0.87 3.06
CA SER A 442 7.05 -1.14 1.95
C SER A 442 8.13 -0.07 1.83
N ARG A 443 9.26 -0.37 1.19
CA ARG A 443 10.29 0.62 0.85
C ARG A 443 9.73 1.69 -0.09
N ALA A 444 8.83 1.32 -1.02
CA ALA A 444 8.15 2.28 -1.87
C ALA A 444 7.40 3.33 -1.05
N ALA A 445 6.57 2.92 -0.09
CA ALA A 445 5.84 3.81 0.80
C ALA A 445 6.79 4.67 1.65
N LEU A 446 7.89 4.08 2.16
CA LEU A 446 8.90 4.82 2.90
C LEU A 446 9.49 5.97 2.09
N TRP A 447 9.93 5.68 0.87
CA TRP A 447 10.51 6.70 -0.01
C TRP A 447 9.48 7.70 -0.52
N GLN A 448 8.20 7.32 -0.66
CA GLN A 448 7.11 8.26 -0.96
C GLN A 448 6.84 9.21 0.20
N GLN A 449 6.86 8.72 1.43
CA GLN A 449 6.71 9.54 2.64
C GLN A 449 7.93 10.44 2.84
N ALA A 450 9.15 9.89 2.77
CA ALA A 450 10.39 10.65 2.86
C ALA A 450 10.52 11.71 1.76
N GLY A 451 10.05 11.42 0.54
CA GLY A 451 10.05 12.33 -0.60
C GLY A 451 9.09 13.53 -0.46
N ARG A 452 8.29 13.61 0.61
CA ARG A 452 7.56 14.82 0.97
C ARG A 452 8.46 15.88 1.60
N ALA A 453 9.65 15.48 2.09
CA ALA A 453 10.69 16.38 2.55
C ALA A 453 11.50 16.96 1.38
N GLY A 454 11.87 18.23 1.46
CA GLY A 454 12.69 18.93 0.48
C GLY A 454 11.88 19.72 -0.55
N ARG A 455 12.32 20.97 -0.75
CA ARG A 455 11.95 21.80 -1.90
C ARG A 455 13.07 21.70 -2.94
N GLU A 456 12.81 22.16 -4.15
CA GLU A 456 13.81 22.22 -5.20
C GLU A 456 15.15 22.78 -4.68
N GLY A 457 16.16 21.90 -4.58
CA GLY A 457 17.51 22.22 -4.14
C GLY A 457 17.73 22.51 -2.66
N GLN A 458 16.69 22.51 -1.80
CA GLN A 458 16.82 22.77 -0.35
C GLN A 458 17.17 21.48 0.40
N PRO A 459 18.03 21.58 1.45
CA PRO A 459 18.26 20.45 2.37
C PRO A 459 16.99 20.05 3.11
N ALA A 460 16.80 18.76 3.32
CA ALA A 460 15.68 18.22 4.04
C ALA A 460 16.07 17.06 4.96
N VAL A 461 15.20 16.76 5.93
CA VAL A 461 15.39 15.68 6.90
C VAL A 461 14.21 14.71 6.82
N ALA A 462 14.49 13.41 6.75
CA ALA A 462 13.50 12.37 6.97
C ALA A 462 13.98 11.41 8.05
N VAL A 463 13.09 11.01 8.98
CA VAL A 463 13.44 10.11 10.08
C VAL A 463 12.42 8.99 10.17
N LEU A 464 12.89 7.74 10.04
CA LEU A 464 12.12 6.55 10.40
C LEU A 464 12.32 6.30 11.90
N ILE A 465 11.23 6.31 12.66
CA ILE A 465 11.21 6.06 14.11
C ILE A 465 10.68 4.65 14.31
N ALA A 466 11.52 3.74 14.75
CA ALA A 466 11.18 2.33 14.93
C ALA A 466 10.08 2.14 15.96
N ARG A 467 9.14 1.25 15.67
CA ARG A 467 8.23 0.67 16.66
C ARG A 467 8.94 -0.44 17.41
N ASP A 468 8.35 -0.83 18.51
CA ASP A 468 8.77 -2.00 19.27
C ASP A 468 8.19 -3.26 18.58
N ASP A 469 8.78 -3.65 17.45
CA ASP A 469 8.45 -4.86 16.68
C ASP A 469 9.69 -5.39 15.92
N PRO A 470 9.71 -6.69 15.53
CA PRO A 470 10.90 -7.32 14.95
C PRO A 470 11.40 -6.64 13.67
N LEU A 471 10.49 -6.22 12.78
CA LEU A 471 10.87 -5.63 11.49
C LEU A 471 11.49 -4.25 11.64
N ASP A 472 10.84 -3.37 12.41
CA ASP A 472 11.32 -2.02 12.62
C ASP A 472 12.69 -2.03 13.32
N THR A 473 12.87 -2.89 14.35
CA THR A 473 14.13 -3.07 15.06
C THR A 473 15.22 -3.62 14.13
N TYR A 474 14.91 -4.64 13.34
CA TYR A 474 15.85 -5.21 12.38
C TYR A 474 16.34 -4.15 11.38
N LEU A 475 15.45 -3.34 10.81
CA LEU A 475 15.80 -2.31 9.83
C LEU A 475 16.69 -1.20 10.41
N VAL A 476 16.53 -0.84 11.68
CA VAL A 476 17.41 0.15 12.33
C VAL A 476 18.82 -0.39 12.57
N HIS A 477 18.92 -1.69 12.85
CA HIS A 477 20.20 -2.36 13.07
C HIS A 477 20.88 -2.80 11.76
N HIS A 478 20.11 -2.92 10.65
CA HIS A 478 20.59 -3.30 9.33
C HIS A 478 20.22 -2.25 8.27
N PRO A 479 20.80 -1.04 8.34
CA PRO A 479 20.46 0.08 7.45
C PRO A 479 20.70 -0.24 5.97
N GLU A 480 21.64 -1.12 5.64
CA GLU A 480 21.93 -1.60 4.27
C GLU A 480 20.72 -2.31 3.64
N MET A 481 19.90 -2.97 4.45
CA MET A 481 18.67 -3.63 4.01
C MET A 481 17.60 -2.65 3.55
N LEU A 482 17.67 -1.41 4.00
CA LEU A 482 16.72 -0.35 3.69
C LEU A 482 17.24 0.59 2.61
N LEU A 483 18.51 1.03 2.75
CA LEU A 483 19.06 2.15 2.00
C LEU A 483 19.71 1.71 0.68
N HIS A 484 20.30 0.51 0.63
CA HIS A 484 21.08 0.02 -0.49
C HIS A 484 20.45 -1.13 -1.27
N GLN A 485 19.27 -1.59 -0.84
CA GLN A 485 18.53 -2.64 -1.54
C GLN A 485 17.48 -2.04 -2.49
N PRO A 486 17.21 -2.71 -3.64
CA PRO A 486 16.10 -2.33 -4.50
C PRO A 486 14.77 -2.42 -3.73
N VAL A 487 13.80 -1.66 -4.17
CA VAL A 487 12.43 -1.74 -3.63
C VAL A 487 11.83 -3.11 -3.95
N GLU A 488 10.95 -3.60 -3.12
CA GLU A 488 10.33 -4.92 -3.25
C GLU A 488 9.62 -5.09 -4.59
N SER A 489 9.62 -6.32 -5.12
CA SER A 489 8.80 -6.68 -6.28
C SER A 489 7.32 -6.64 -5.92
N THR A 490 6.49 -6.17 -6.83
CA THR A 490 5.04 -6.23 -6.67
C THR A 490 4.57 -7.67 -6.79
N VAL A 491 3.98 -8.20 -5.71
CA VAL A 491 3.45 -9.57 -5.65
C VAL A 491 1.95 -9.54 -5.95
N LEU A 492 1.51 -10.29 -6.96
CA LEU A 492 0.10 -10.55 -7.26
C LEU A 492 -0.02 -11.88 -8.01
N ASP A 493 -1.14 -12.59 -7.84
CA ASP A 493 -1.43 -13.85 -8.53
C ASP A 493 -2.76 -13.78 -9.32
N PRO A 494 -2.73 -13.36 -10.60
CA PRO A 494 -3.92 -13.37 -11.45
C PRO A 494 -4.43 -14.79 -11.75
N GLN A 495 -3.64 -15.84 -11.53
CA GLN A 495 -4.05 -17.22 -11.77
C GLN A 495 -4.80 -17.85 -10.57
N ASN A 496 -4.90 -17.15 -9.45
CA ASN A 496 -5.69 -17.58 -8.30
C ASN A 496 -7.14 -17.91 -8.73
N PRO A 497 -7.61 -19.15 -8.59
CA PRO A 497 -8.94 -19.56 -9.06
C PRO A 497 -10.09 -18.80 -8.38
N TYR A 498 -9.92 -18.38 -7.13
CA TYR A 498 -10.91 -17.60 -6.38
C TYR A 498 -11.05 -16.17 -6.91
N VAL A 499 -10.01 -15.65 -7.58
CA VAL A 499 -10.02 -14.36 -8.27
C VAL A 499 -10.46 -14.53 -9.73
N LEU A 500 -9.87 -15.47 -10.44
CA LEU A 500 -10.07 -15.68 -11.88
C LEU A 500 -11.51 -16.09 -12.24
N ALA A 501 -12.09 -17.08 -11.53
CA ALA A 501 -13.39 -17.64 -11.87
C ALA A 501 -14.53 -16.60 -11.84
N PRO A 502 -14.68 -15.75 -10.79
CA PRO A 502 -15.67 -14.67 -10.80
C PRO A 502 -15.47 -13.65 -11.93
N HIS A 503 -14.21 -13.35 -12.30
CA HIS A 503 -13.94 -12.44 -13.42
C HIS A 503 -14.25 -13.05 -14.78
N LEU A 504 -14.10 -14.36 -14.99
CA LEU A 504 -14.57 -15.06 -16.18
C LEU A 504 -16.10 -15.01 -16.29
N CYS A 505 -16.81 -15.16 -15.18
CA CYS A 505 -18.27 -14.99 -15.14
C CYS A 505 -18.69 -13.56 -15.52
N ALA A 506 -18.04 -12.54 -14.94
CA ALA A 506 -18.30 -11.14 -15.26
C ALA A 506 -17.98 -10.82 -16.73
N ALA A 507 -16.86 -11.33 -17.24
CA ALA A 507 -16.45 -11.19 -18.64
C ALA A 507 -17.46 -11.82 -19.61
N ALA A 508 -17.99 -13.01 -19.27
CA ALA A 508 -19.03 -13.69 -20.06
C ALA A 508 -20.37 -12.95 -20.03
N ALA A 509 -20.68 -12.25 -18.92
CA ALA A 509 -21.88 -11.44 -18.80
C ALA A 509 -21.80 -10.14 -19.62
N GLU A 510 -20.60 -9.58 -19.78
CA GLU A 510 -20.35 -8.41 -20.62
C GLU A 510 -20.39 -8.76 -22.11
N LEU A 511 -19.62 -9.76 -22.49
CA LEU A 511 -19.49 -10.27 -23.85
C LEU A 511 -19.25 -11.78 -23.81
N PRO A 512 -19.86 -12.60 -24.69
CA PRO A 512 -19.57 -14.03 -24.74
C PRO A 512 -18.08 -14.28 -24.88
N LEU A 513 -17.51 -15.19 -24.05
CA LEU A 513 -16.09 -15.54 -24.08
C LEU A 513 -15.76 -16.42 -25.28
N THR A 514 -14.63 -16.15 -25.92
CA THR A 514 -14.03 -16.97 -26.98
C THR A 514 -12.76 -17.66 -26.47
N GLU A 515 -12.20 -18.57 -27.22
CA GLU A 515 -10.92 -19.24 -26.87
C GLU A 515 -9.77 -18.23 -26.78
N SER A 516 -9.68 -17.28 -27.71
CA SER A 516 -8.69 -16.20 -27.66
C SER A 516 -8.86 -15.26 -26.44
N ASP A 517 -10.08 -15.13 -25.93
CA ASP A 517 -10.31 -14.40 -24.69
C ASP A 517 -9.73 -15.17 -23.49
N LEU A 518 -9.83 -16.51 -23.45
CA LEU A 518 -9.28 -17.31 -22.35
C LEU A 518 -7.75 -17.20 -22.29
N GLU A 519 -7.07 -17.14 -23.44
CA GLU A 519 -5.62 -16.91 -23.49
C GLU A 519 -5.24 -15.57 -22.84
N LEU A 520 -6.02 -14.52 -23.05
CA LEU A 520 -5.80 -13.22 -22.42
C LEU A 520 -5.89 -13.29 -20.88
N PHE A 521 -6.77 -14.16 -20.32
CA PHE A 521 -6.91 -14.34 -18.87
C PHE A 521 -5.82 -15.21 -18.25
N GLY A 522 -5.03 -15.93 -19.06
CA GLY A 522 -3.87 -16.70 -18.64
C GLY A 522 -4.07 -18.22 -18.69
N THR A 523 -3.03 -18.94 -18.30
CA THR A 523 -2.93 -20.40 -18.50
C THR A 523 -4.02 -21.20 -17.78
N SER A 524 -4.45 -20.77 -16.59
CA SER A 524 -5.49 -21.43 -15.79
C SER A 524 -6.92 -21.15 -16.27
N ALA A 525 -7.11 -20.19 -17.18
CA ALA A 525 -8.44 -19.73 -17.57
C ALA A 525 -9.26 -20.83 -18.30
N GLY A 526 -8.61 -21.67 -19.09
CA GLY A 526 -9.26 -22.79 -19.79
C GLY A 526 -9.88 -23.79 -18.79
N GLN A 527 -9.12 -24.20 -17.79
CA GLN A 527 -9.56 -25.12 -16.74
C GLN A 527 -10.65 -24.49 -15.87
N ALA A 528 -10.46 -23.23 -15.47
CA ALA A 528 -11.46 -22.49 -14.68
C ALA A 528 -12.78 -22.35 -15.45
N ALA A 529 -12.74 -22.08 -16.76
CA ALA A 529 -13.91 -22.00 -17.60
C ALA A 529 -14.65 -23.34 -17.72
N GLN A 530 -13.91 -24.45 -17.83
CA GLN A 530 -14.50 -25.80 -17.84
C GLN A 530 -15.23 -26.11 -16.51
N SER A 531 -14.60 -25.80 -15.37
CA SER A 531 -15.21 -25.95 -14.06
C SER A 531 -16.48 -25.11 -13.91
N LEU A 532 -16.49 -23.88 -14.44
CA LEU A 532 -17.66 -23.01 -14.45
C LEU A 532 -18.79 -23.54 -15.37
N VAL A 533 -18.46 -24.22 -16.45
CA VAL A 533 -19.45 -24.89 -17.32
C VAL A 533 -20.04 -26.10 -16.59
N ALA A 534 -19.21 -26.91 -15.93
CA ALA A 534 -19.67 -28.05 -15.12
C ALA A 534 -20.59 -27.60 -13.96
N ALA A 535 -20.27 -26.47 -13.32
CA ALA A 535 -21.10 -25.86 -12.27
C ALA A 535 -22.36 -25.15 -12.80
N GLY A 536 -22.60 -25.15 -14.11
CA GLY A 536 -23.76 -24.51 -14.73
C GLY A 536 -23.75 -22.98 -14.70
N MET A 537 -22.63 -22.37 -14.32
CA MET A 537 -22.45 -20.91 -14.30
C MET A 537 -22.27 -20.35 -15.72
N LEU A 538 -21.58 -21.08 -16.56
CA LEU A 538 -21.40 -20.79 -17.99
C LEU A 538 -22.05 -21.88 -18.85
N ARG A 539 -22.47 -21.54 -20.05
CA ARG A 539 -22.99 -22.45 -21.06
C ARG A 539 -22.22 -22.33 -22.36
N ARG A 540 -21.70 -23.45 -22.87
CA ARG A 540 -21.05 -23.51 -24.18
C ARG A 540 -22.10 -23.57 -25.32
N ARG A 541 -21.94 -22.72 -26.33
CA ARG A 541 -22.67 -22.74 -27.57
C ARG A 541 -21.68 -22.52 -28.73
N GLY A 542 -21.40 -23.57 -29.49
CA GLY A 542 -20.31 -23.55 -30.45
C GLY A 542 -18.97 -23.23 -29.80
N HIS A 543 -18.25 -22.27 -30.34
CA HIS A 543 -16.94 -21.83 -29.81
C HIS A 543 -17.01 -20.70 -28.75
N ARG A 544 -18.22 -20.45 -28.20
CA ARG A 544 -18.42 -19.36 -27.24
C ARG A 544 -19.00 -19.84 -25.91
N LEU A 545 -18.61 -19.17 -24.82
CA LEU A 545 -19.17 -19.38 -23.49
C LEU A 545 -20.06 -18.20 -23.11
N TYR A 546 -21.26 -18.49 -22.66
CA TYR A 546 -22.31 -17.54 -22.31
C TYR A 546 -22.62 -17.60 -20.82
N TRP A 547 -22.84 -16.47 -20.21
CA TRP A 547 -23.38 -16.34 -18.86
C TRP A 547 -24.80 -16.90 -18.79
N THR A 548 -25.13 -17.65 -17.73
CA THR A 548 -26.42 -18.38 -17.63
C THR A 548 -27.48 -17.68 -16.80
N ARG A 549 -27.06 -16.80 -15.89
CA ARG A 549 -27.98 -16.13 -14.94
C ARG A 549 -28.49 -14.80 -15.51
N ARG A 550 -29.68 -14.35 -15.02
CA ARG A 550 -30.21 -13.02 -15.37
C ARG A 550 -29.44 -11.94 -14.59
N GLY A 551 -29.10 -10.86 -15.27
CA GLY A 551 -28.37 -9.70 -14.72
C GLY A 551 -26.87 -9.74 -15.01
N THR A 552 -26.26 -8.57 -14.95
CA THR A 552 -24.81 -8.46 -14.90
C THR A 552 -24.38 -9.08 -13.58
N GLY A 553 -23.70 -10.21 -13.61
CA GLY A 553 -23.14 -10.79 -12.39
C GLY A 553 -22.40 -9.67 -11.66
N ASN A 554 -22.90 -9.26 -10.49
CA ASN A 554 -22.13 -8.39 -9.61
C ASN A 554 -20.82 -9.12 -9.36
N GLY A 555 -19.75 -8.64 -9.98
CA GLY A 555 -18.44 -9.23 -9.80
C GLY A 555 -18.04 -9.19 -8.34
N PRO A 556 -16.99 -9.92 -7.95
CA PRO A 556 -16.50 -9.97 -6.58
C PRO A 556 -16.12 -8.57 -6.11
N GLY A 557 -16.17 -8.32 -4.79
CA GLY A 557 -15.54 -7.14 -4.22
C GLY A 557 -14.03 -7.18 -4.51
N LEU A 558 -13.46 -6.07 -5.01
CA LEU A 558 -12.02 -6.06 -5.36
C LEU A 558 -11.09 -6.05 -4.15
N ARG A 559 -11.60 -5.71 -2.95
CA ARG A 559 -10.78 -5.44 -1.75
C ARG A 559 -11.04 -6.41 -0.58
N GLY A 560 -11.61 -7.56 -0.82
CA GLY A 560 -11.83 -8.57 0.22
C GLY A 560 -13.03 -9.47 -0.02
N GLU A 561 -13.05 -10.61 0.65
CA GLU A 561 -14.16 -11.56 0.63
C GLU A 561 -15.39 -11.01 1.36
N GLY A 562 -16.50 -11.07 0.71
CA GLY A 562 -17.83 -10.88 1.28
C GLY A 562 -18.60 -9.69 0.73
N ASN A 563 -19.59 -9.99 -0.10
CA ASN A 563 -20.52 -9.01 -0.67
C ASN A 563 -21.39 -8.30 0.39
N TYR A 564 -21.35 -8.70 1.66
CA TYR A 564 -22.18 -8.16 2.72
C TYR A 564 -21.40 -7.96 4.01
N PRO A 565 -20.89 -6.73 4.26
CA PRO A 565 -20.27 -6.41 5.54
C PRO A 565 -21.31 -6.53 6.67
N VAL A 566 -20.83 -6.89 7.85
CA VAL A 566 -21.65 -6.86 9.09
C VAL A 566 -21.90 -5.40 9.46
N LYS A 567 -23.16 -5.03 9.62
CA LYS A 567 -23.59 -3.70 10.03
C LYS A 567 -23.54 -3.60 11.55
N ILE A 568 -22.94 -2.53 12.05
CA ILE A 568 -22.88 -2.22 13.47
C ILE A 568 -24.01 -1.23 13.74
N VAL A 569 -25.02 -1.65 14.52
CA VAL A 569 -26.26 -0.89 14.72
C VAL A 569 -26.46 -0.63 16.20
N GLU A 570 -26.69 0.62 16.55
CA GLU A 570 -27.03 1.02 17.90
C GLU A 570 -28.44 0.50 18.28
N LYS A 571 -28.52 -0.33 19.32
CA LYS A 571 -29.74 -1.08 19.70
C LYS A 571 -30.92 -0.17 20.06
N ALA A 572 -30.65 0.94 20.74
CA ALA A 572 -31.72 1.83 21.22
C ALA A 572 -32.37 2.67 20.11
N THR A 573 -31.56 3.09 19.09
CA THR A 573 -31.97 4.05 18.06
C THR A 573 -32.17 3.43 16.68
N GLY A 574 -31.61 2.24 16.44
CA GLY A 574 -31.52 1.66 15.10
C GLY A 574 -30.50 2.35 14.19
N ARG A 575 -29.70 3.29 14.72
CA ARG A 575 -28.71 4.04 13.97
C ARG A 575 -27.57 3.14 13.51
N LEU A 576 -27.21 3.21 12.21
CA LEU A 576 -26.02 2.57 11.69
C LEU A 576 -24.78 3.33 12.20
N VAL A 577 -23.98 2.69 13.05
CA VAL A 577 -22.72 3.23 13.59
C VAL A 577 -21.60 3.03 12.57
N GLY A 578 -21.51 1.83 11.97
CA GLY A 578 -20.44 1.51 11.02
C GLY A 578 -20.63 0.15 10.38
N THR A 579 -19.61 -0.30 9.67
CA THR A 579 -19.57 -1.64 9.08
C THR A 579 -18.20 -2.27 9.30
N VAL A 580 -18.16 -3.60 9.39
CA VAL A 580 -16.94 -4.41 9.48
C VAL A 580 -17.06 -5.59 8.52
N ASP A 581 -15.98 -6.02 7.93
CA ASP A 581 -15.95 -7.22 7.10
C ASP A 581 -16.29 -8.47 7.93
N ARG A 582 -16.90 -9.43 7.29
CA ARG A 582 -17.43 -10.63 7.98
C ARG A 582 -16.34 -11.42 8.73
N PRO A 583 -15.14 -11.66 8.18
CA PRO A 583 -14.05 -12.30 8.92
C PRO A 583 -13.62 -11.54 10.17
N SER A 584 -13.49 -10.22 10.09
CA SER A 584 -13.09 -9.38 11.23
C SER A 584 -14.21 -9.22 12.28
N ALA A 585 -15.47 -9.48 11.93
CA ALA A 585 -16.59 -9.38 12.87
C ALA A 585 -16.45 -10.31 14.06
N HIS A 586 -15.93 -11.52 13.86
CA HIS A 586 -15.66 -12.49 14.93
C HIS A 586 -14.65 -11.99 15.97
N ILE A 587 -13.73 -11.11 15.55
CA ILE A 587 -12.65 -10.57 16.40
C ILE A 587 -13.04 -9.22 17.02
N LEU A 588 -13.72 -8.37 16.24
CA LEU A 588 -13.91 -6.96 16.62
C LEU A 588 -15.28 -6.66 17.22
N VAL A 589 -16.32 -7.43 16.84
CA VAL A 589 -17.72 -7.15 17.24
C VAL A 589 -18.45 -8.42 17.70
N HIS A 590 -17.73 -9.39 18.31
CA HIS A 590 -18.35 -10.51 19.01
C HIS A 590 -19.16 -10.02 20.21
N THR A 591 -20.11 -10.82 20.70
CA THR A 591 -20.85 -10.49 21.90
C THR A 591 -19.89 -10.25 23.08
N GLY A 592 -20.08 -9.16 23.81
CA GLY A 592 -19.21 -8.73 24.91
C GLY A 592 -17.98 -7.90 24.48
N ALA A 593 -17.73 -7.73 23.18
CA ALA A 593 -16.62 -6.91 22.70
C ALA A 593 -16.81 -5.42 23.01
N VAL A 594 -15.70 -4.71 23.27
CA VAL A 594 -15.67 -3.26 23.37
C VAL A 594 -15.20 -2.68 22.04
N TYR A 595 -16.13 -2.04 21.33
CA TYR A 595 -15.89 -1.46 20.01
C TYR A 595 -15.70 0.05 20.11
N LEU A 596 -14.59 0.55 19.57
CA LEU A 596 -14.25 1.99 19.52
C LEU A 596 -14.63 2.56 18.15
N HIS A 597 -15.49 3.58 18.11
CA HIS A 597 -15.88 4.27 16.90
C HIS A 597 -15.87 5.79 17.09
N GLN A 598 -15.10 6.53 16.30
CA GLN A 598 -14.98 8.00 16.35
C GLN A 598 -14.71 8.59 17.76
N GLY A 599 -13.96 7.85 18.59
CA GLY A 599 -13.64 8.26 19.96
C GLY A 599 -14.68 7.85 21.01
N GLU A 600 -15.82 7.28 20.61
CA GLU A 600 -16.87 6.75 21.50
C GLU A 600 -16.72 5.24 21.64
N LEU A 601 -16.93 4.75 22.87
CA LEU A 601 -16.90 3.33 23.20
C LEU A 601 -18.31 2.75 23.16
N TYR A 602 -18.42 1.56 22.58
CA TYR A 602 -19.66 0.79 22.49
C TYR A 602 -19.42 -0.61 23.00
N LEU A 603 -20.35 -1.14 23.79
CA LEU A 603 -20.39 -2.54 24.17
C LEU A 603 -21.26 -3.31 23.18
N VAL A 604 -20.72 -4.38 22.59
CA VAL A 604 -21.45 -5.26 21.67
C VAL A 604 -22.35 -6.19 22.49
N THR A 605 -23.66 -6.06 22.33
CA THR A 605 -24.66 -6.87 23.08
C THR A 605 -25.05 -8.16 22.35
N ALA A 606 -24.95 -8.16 21.02
CA ALA A 606 -25.23 -9.35 20.20
C ALA A 606 -24.54 -9.25 18.83
N LEU A 607 -24.06 -10.39 18.31
CA LEU A 607 -23.61 -10.56 16.94
C LEU A 607 -24.50 -11.62 16.25
N ASN A 608 -25.25 -11.20 15.23
CA ASN A 608 -26.02 -12.08 14.36
C ASN A 608 -25.32 -12.19 13.00
N LEU A 609 -24.62 -13.29 12.78
CA LEU A 609 -23.85 -13.53 11.55
C LEU A 609 -24.76 -13.83 10.35
N ASP A 610 -25.94 -14.42 10.55
CA ASP A 610 -26.88 -14.77 9.47
C ASP A 610 -27.48 -13.51 8.86
N GLU A 611 -27.91 -12.58 9.71
CA GLU A 611 -28.45 -11.27 9.29
C GLU A 611 -27.35 -10.26 8.94
N GLY A 612 -26.08 -10.52 9.31
CA GLY A 612 -24.98 -9.62 9.14
C GLY A 612 -25.11 -8.34 9.97
N VAL A 613 -25.53 -8.47 11.25
CA VAL A 613 -25.74 -7.33 12.15
C VAL A 613 -25.08 -7.58 13.50
N ALA A 614 -24.37 -6.59 14.01
CA ALA A 614 -23.90 -6.49 15.38
C ALA A 614 -24.65 -5.37 16.09
N LEU A 615 -25.29 -5.68 17.22
CA LEU A 615 -26.01 -4.71 18.05
C LEU A 615 -25.07 -4.15 19.11
N VAL A 616 -25.03 -2.82 19.23
CA VAL A 616 -24.16 -2.13 20.18
C VAL A 616 -24.93 -1.14 21.05
N GLU A 617 -24.41 -0.93 22.26
CA GLU A 617 -24.88 0.09 23.20
C GLU A 617 -23.72 1.04 23.54
N PRO A 618 -23.92 2.37 23.53
CA PRO A 618 -22.88 3.30 23.94
C PRO A 618 -22.55 3.15 25.43
N GLY A 619 -21.29 3.12 25.78
CA GLY A 619 -20.85 3.01 27.18
C GLY A 619 -19.37 2.66 27.30
N ASP A 620 -18.76 3.11 28.39
CA ASP A 620 -17.39 2.75 28.76
C ASP A 620 -17.45 1.73 29.93
N PRO A 621 -17.15 0.46 29.67
CA PRO A 621 -17.15 -0.56 30.71
C PRO A 621 -15.89 -0.54 31.60
N GLY A 622 -14.94 0.38 31.36
CA GLY A 622 -13.67 0.48 32.08
C GLY A 622 -12.64 -0.61 31.73
N TYR A 623 -12.88 -1.37 30.67
CA TYR A 623 -11.92 -2.35 30.14
C TYR A 623 -11.92 -2.36 28.62
N THR A 624 -10.89 -2.98 28.03
CA THR A 624 -10.82 -3.31 26.60
C THR A 624 -10.90 -4.82 26.43
N THR A 625 -11.25 -5.28 25.22
CA THR A 625 -11.37 -6.71 24.90
C THR A 625 -10.37 -7.13 23.83
N SER A 626 -9.88 -8.35 23.94
CA SER A 626 -9.01 -9.01 22.96
C SER A 626 -9.52 -10.44 22.75
N ALA A 627 -9.97 -10.73 21.51
CA ALA A 627 -10.43 -12.07 21.14
C ALA A 627 -9.25 -13.05 21.12
N ARG A 628 -9.51 -14.31 21.52
CA ARG A 628 -8.58 -15.43 21.40
C ARG A 628 -9.08 -16.37 20.31
N GLU A 629 -8.19 -16.68 19.37
CA GLU A 629 -8.48 -17.52 18.21
C GLU A 629 -7.62 -18.78 18.23
N ILE A 630 -8.22 -19.92 18.04
CA ILE A 630 -7.52 -21.18 17.81
C ILE A 630 -7.44 -21.39 16.30
N THR A 631 -6.25 -21.76 15.81
CA THR A 631 -5.98 -22.01 14.40
C THR A 631 -5.46 -23.44 14.21
N GLY A 632 -6.14 -24.23 13.40
CA GLY A 632 -5.67 -25.53 12.88
C GLY A 632 -5.28 -25.38 11.42
N ILE A 633 -4.33 -26.22 10.97
CA ILE A 633 -3.89 -26.23 9.58
C ILE A 633 -3.67 -27.68 9.13
N ASP A 634 -4.12 -28.00 7.90
CA ASP A 634 -3.91 -29.30 7.26
C ASP A 634 -3.29 -29.11 5.89
N VAL A 635 -2.31 -29.94 5.53
CA VAL A 635 -1.68 -29.94 4.20
C VAL A 635 -2.61 -30.62 3.20
N VAL A 636 -3.02 -29.90 2.17
CA VAL A 636 -3.85 -30.44 1.07
C VAL A 636 -2.98 -31.02 -0.03
N SER A 637 -2.00 -30.25 -0.49
CA SER A 637 -1.07 -30.69 -1.52
C SER A 637 0.27 -29.96 -1.42
N GLU A 638 1.35 -30.68 -1.65
CA GLU A 638 2.68 -30.15 -1.87
C GLU A 638 2.82 -29.78 -3.34
N LEU A 639 3.21 -28.55 -3.63
CA LEU A 639 3.45 -28.05 -4.99
C LEU A 639 4.94 -27.99 -5.31
N ARG A 640 5.76 -27.58 -4.35
CA ARG A 640 7.22 -27.46 -4.46
C ARG A 640 7.88 -27.77 -3.13
N HIS A 641 9.12 -28.32 -3.18
CA HIS A 641 9.98 -28.42 -2.00
C HIS A 641 11.45 -28.15 -2.33
N ALA A 642 12.20 -27.83 -1.31
CA ALA A 642 13.65 -27.66 -1.36
C ALA A 642 14.26 -28.39 -0.15
N SER A 643 15.16 -29.36 -0.41
CA SER A 643 15.87 -30.07 0.64
C SER A 643 17.11 -29.29 1.07
N TRP A 644 17.25 -29.06 2.38
CA TRP A 644 18.38 -28.38 3.02
C TRP A 644 19.15 -29.40 3.91
N GLY A 645 19.76 -30.35 3.28
CA GLY A 645 20.32 -31.53 3.98
C GLY A 645 19.21 -32.35 4.65
N PRO A 646 19.24 -32.55 5.99
CA PRO A 646 18.18 -33.28 6.70
C PRO A 646 16.92 -32.48 6.98
N ALA A 647 16.95 -31.17 6.79
CA ALA A 647 15.79 -30.26 6.88
C ALA A 647 15.18 -30.02 5.49
N SER A 648 13.95 -29.49 5.43
CA SER A 648 13.30 -29.18 4.17
C SER A 648 12.35 -28.00 4.29
N VAL A 649 12.19 -27.29 3.17
CA VAL A 649 11.23 -26.20 3.00
C VAL A 649 10.25 -26.55 1.89
N TYR A 650 8.98 -26.28 2.09
CA TYR A 650 7.89 -26.67 1.20
C TYR A 650 7.02 -25.48 0.84
N PHE A 651 6.35 -25.58 -0.29
CA PHE A 651 5.29 -24.67 -0.72
C PHE A 651 4.11 -25.50 -1.24
N GLY A 652 2.89 -25.15 -0.84
CA GLY A 652 1.72 -25.89 -1.30
C GLY A 652 0.39 -25.32 -0.82
N GLU A 653 -0.66 -26.09 -1.03
CA GLU A 653 -2.02 -25.76 -0.61
C GLU A 653 -2.33 -26.30 0.77
N VAL A 654 -3.01 -25.52 1.58
CA VAL A 654 -3.40 -25.87 2.94
C VAL A 654 -4.85 -25.48 3.22
N ASP A 655 -5.49 -26.25 4.12
CA ASP A 655 -6.77 -25.87 4.73
C ASP A 655 -6.50 -25.33 6.14
N VAL A 656 -6.87 -24.07 6.36
CA VAL A 656 -6.75 -23.40 7.64
C VAL A 656 -8.13 -23.27 8.26
N VAL A 657 -8.30 -23.75 9.49
CA VAL A 657 -9.56 -23.61 10.26
C VAL A 657 -9.28 -22.73 11.46
N ARG A 658 -10.07 -21.64 11.59
CA ARG A 658 -9.97 -20.69 12.69
C ARG A 658 -11.27 -20.62 13.45
N GLN A 659 -11.19 -20.50 14.77
CA GLN A 659 -12.34 -20.31 15.64
C GLN A 659 -11.98 -19.37 16.78
N VAL A 660 -12.77 -18.32 16.98
CA VAL A 660 -12.67 -17.48 18.18
C VAL A 660 -13.44 -18.18 19.30
N THR A 661 -12.72 -18.64 20.32
CA THR A 661 -13.25 -19.47 21.41
C THR A 661 -13.47 -18.71 22.70
N SER A 662 -12.78 -17.57 22.87
CA SER A 662 -12.89 -16.75 24.07
C SER A 662 -12.43 -15.31 23.79
N PHE A 663 -12.61 -14.43 24.75
CA PHE A 663 -11.95 -13.13 24.77
C PHE A 663 -11.47 -12.78 26.18
N THR A 664 -10.35 -12.05 26.24
CA THR A 664 -9.76 -11.54 27.47
C THR A 664 -10.18 -10.09 27.65
N ARG A 665 -10.68 -9.73 28.85
CA ARG A 665 -10.82 -8.35 29.29
C ARG A 665 -9.47 -7.85 29.80
N ARG A 666 -9.10 -6.63 29.40
CA ARG A 666 -7.80 -6.03 29.80
C ARG A 666 -8.01 -4.62 30.37
N ASN A 667 -7.23 -4.29 31.38
CA ASN A 667 -7.17 -2.93 31.91
C ASN A 667 -6.65 -1.98 30.81
N PRO A 668 -7.34 -0.87 30.50
CA PRO A 668 -6.96 0.01 29.40
C PRO A 668 -5.66 0.79 29.64
N GLU A 669 -5.27 0.99 30.90
CA GLU A 669 -4.04 1.74 31.26
C GLU A 669 -2.83 0.83 31.38
N THR A 670 -2.98 -0.35 32.01
CA THR A 670 -1.86 -1.25 32.31
C THR A 670 -1.76 -2.41 31.31
N GLY A 671 -2.80 -2.70 30.52
CA GLY A 671 -2.88 -3.86 29.65
C GLY A 671 -3.05 -5.21 30.37
N GLN A 672 -3.09 -5.22 31.72
CA GLN A 672 -3.21 -6.45 32.51
C GLN A 672 -4.55 -7.17 32.25
N PRO A 673 -4.55 -8.51 32.17
CA PRO A 673 -5.78 -9.29 32.01
C PRO A 673 -6.62 -9.17 33.29
N LEU A 674 -7.93 -8.93 33.11
CA LEU A 674 -8.92 -8.82 34.19
C LEU A 674 -9.81 -10.08 34.30
N GLY A 675 -9.81 -10.91 33.25
CA GLY A 675 -10.58 -12.12 33.15
C GLY A 675 -10.77 -12.56 31.70
N GLU A 676 -11.23 -13.80 31.52
CA GLU A 676 -11.50 -14.41 30.25
C GLU A 676 -12.95 -14.93 30.18
N GLU A 677 -13.62 -14.75 29.05
CA GLU A 677 -14.97 -15.24 28.79
C GLU A 677 -14.99 -16.11 27.55
N ALA A 678 -15.67 -17.26 27.64
CA ALA A 678 -15.86 -18.17 26.53
C ALA A 678 -16.84 -17.60 25.49
N LEU A 679 -16.59 -17.90 24.22
CA LEU A 679 -17.45 -17.58 23.07
C LEU A 679 -17.78 -18.86 22.31
N ASP A 680 -19.01 -18.93 21.83
CA ASP A 680 -19.48 -19.99 20.93
C ASP A 680 -19.70 -19.41 19.51
N LEU A 681 -18.60 -19.15 18.83
CA LEU A 681 -18.62 -18.66 17.45
C LEU A 681 -18.29 -19.79 16.47
N PRO A 682 -18.90 -19.82 15.27
CA PRO A 682 -18.62 -20.85 14.29
C PRO A 682 -17.19 -20.79 13.80
N SER A 683 -16.62 -21.96 13.52
CA SER A 683 -15.33 -22.07 12.86
C SER A 683 -15.39 -21.52 11.43
N ARG A 684 -14.25 -21.04 10.94
CA ARG A 684 -14.06 -20.52 9.58
C ARG A 684 -12.98 -21.30 8.88
N ALA A 685 -13.30 -21.87 7.73
CA ALA A 685 -12.35 -22.60 6.89
C ALA A 685 -11.82 -21.67 5.79
N LEU A 686 -10.52 -21.74 5.55
CA LEU A 686 -9.82 -21.01 4.51
C LEU A 686 -8.90 -21.96 3.76
N ARG A 687 -9.20 -22.25 2.49
CA ARG A 687 -8.26 -22.91 1.59
C ARG A 687 -7.32 -21.87 1.01
N THR A 688 -6.01 -22.02 1.27
CA THR A 688 -4.99 -21.05 0.87
C THR A 688 -3.67 -21.70 0.53
N ARG A 689 -2.63 -20.88 0.32
CA ARG A 689 -1.25 -21.34 0.09
C ARG A 689 -0.37 -21.01 1.28
N ALA A 690 0.57 -21.90 1.57
CA ALA A 690 1.55 -21.76 2.64
C ALA A 690 2.95 -22.11 2.17
N VAL A 691 3.93 -21.51 2.81
CA VAL A 691 5.29 -21.97 2.91
C VAL A 691 5.47 -22.58 4.29
N TRP A 692 6.12 -23.74 4.37
CA TRP A 692 6.42 -24.35 5.66
C TRP A 692 7.78 -25.03 5.64
N TRP A 693 8.37 -25.17 6.82
CA TRP A 693 9.64 -25.84 6.97
C TRP A 693 9.57 -26.88 8.08
N THR A 694 10.41 -27.93 7.93
CA THR A 694 10.50 -29.06 8.85
C THR A 694 11.95 -29.37 9.17
N ILE A 695 12.19 -29.94 10.34
CA ILE A 695 13.43 -30.59 10.68
C ILE A 695 13.21 -32.12 10.77
N SER A 696 14.25 -32.88 10.48
CA SER A 696 14.16 -34.35 10.55
C SER A 696 13.95 -34.85 11.98
N ALA A 697 13.44 -36.10 12.12
CA ALA A 697 13.28 -36.74 13.43
C ALA A 697 14.61 -36.81 14.20
N GLY A 698 15.73 -37.07 13.52
CA GLY A 698 17.06 -37.11 14.14
C GLY A 698 17.53 -35.74 14.64
N GLN A 699 17.26 -34.68 13.88
CA GLN A 699 17.53 -33.30 14.33
C GLN A 699 16.66 -32.94 15.55
N ARG A 700 15.36 -33.28 15.49
CA ARG A 700 14.41 -33.08 16.60
C ARG A 700 14.89 -33.79 17.87
N GLU A 701 15.28 -35.05 17.79
CA GLU A 701 15.79 -35.82 18.95
C GLU A 701 17.09 -35.21 19.51
N ASN A 702 17.98 -34.73 18.65
CA ASN A 702 19.20 -34.04 19.05
C ASN A 702 18.88 -32.78 19.89
N LEU A 703 17.93 -31.95 19.43
CA LEU A 703 17.49 -30.75 20.10
C LEU A 703 16.85 -31.07 21.47
N LEU A 704 16.00 -32.10 21.54
CA LEU A 704 15.42 -32.57 22.80
C LEU A 704 16.48 -33.01 23.81
N ARG A 705 17.51 -33.75 23.36
CA ARG A 705 18.63 -34.15 24.22
C ARG A 705 19.45 -32.97 24.74
N ARG A 706 19.46 -31.86 24.00
CA ARG A 706 20.08 -30.58 24.44
C ARG A 706 19.18 -29.77 25.36
N GLY A 707 17.96 -30.25 25.66
CA GLY A 707 17.01 -29.56 26.56
C GLY A 707 16.26 -28.41 25.92
N VAL A 708 16.17 -28.36 24.56
CA VAL A 708 15.45 -27.29 23.86
C VAL A 708 13.95 -27.52 24.00
N ASP A 709 13.21 -26.50 24.45
CA ASP A 709 11.75 -26.44 24.37
C ASP A 709 11.34 -26.23 22.90
N LEU A 710 10.99 -27.33 22.21
CA LEU A 710 10.71 -27.32 20.79
C LEU A 710 9.41 -26.59 20.44
N ALA A 711 8.39 -26.68 21.27
CA ALA A 711 7.12 -25.97 21.06
C ALA A 711 7.33 -24.47 21.16
N GLY A 712 7.99 -24.01 22.23
CA GLY A 712 8.33 -22.61 22.41
C GLY A 712 9.33 -22.08 21.36
N ALA A 713 10.29 -22.92 20.92
CA ALA A 713 11.27 -22.58 19.90
C ALA A 713 10.61 -22.36 18.51
N ALA A 714 9.75 -23.30 18.09
CA ALA A 714 9.02 -23.21 16.84
C ALA A 714 8.09 -21.98 16.81
N HIS A 715 7.38 -21.74 17.90
CA HIS A 715 6.45 -20.62 18.04
C HIS A 715 7.19 -19.27 18.04
N ALA A 716 8.33 -19.15 18.70
CA ALA A 716 9.15 -17.95 18.68
C ALA A 716 9.74 -17.66 17.28
N ALA A 717 10.21 -18.71 16.59
CA ALA A 717 10.70 -18.61 15.20
C ALA A 717 9.57 -18.21 14.22
N GLU A 718 8.37 -18.76 14.37
CA GLU A 718 7.18 -18.40 13.61
C GLU A 718 6.87 -16.91 13.70
N HIS A 719 6.76 -16.39 14.91
CA HIS A 719 6.42 -14.97 15.15
C HIS A 719 7.38 -14.01 14.47
N THR A 720 8.69 -14.27 14.61
CA THR A 720 9.73 -13.43 14.03
C THR A 720 9.74 -13.58 12.51
N ALA A 721 9.57 -14.78 11.98
CA ALA A 721 9.50 -15.04 10.54
C ALA A 721 8.30 -14.29 9.90
N ILE A 722 7.11 -14.36 10.48
CA ILE A 722 5.94 -13.55 10.07
C ILE A 722 6.26 -12.06 10.17
N GLY A 723 6.94 -11.65 11.23
CA GLY A 723 7.34 -10.25 11.43
C GLY A 723 8.19 -9.71 10.29
N LEU A 724 9.14 -10.51 9.77
CA LEU A 724 10.11 -10.12 8.76
C LEU A 724 9.69 -10.39 7.31
N LEU A 725 8.71 -11.27 7.05
CA LEU A 725 8.27 -11.58 5.69
C LEU A 725 7.88 -10.34 4.86
N PRO A 726 7.27 -9.28 5.43
CA PRO A 726 7.00 -8.03 4.69
C PRO A 726 8.21 -7.38 4.02
N LEU A 727 9.42 -7.62 4.51
CA LEU A 727 10.65 -7.12 3.91
C LEU A 727 10.99 -7.81 2.58
N PHE A 728 10.50 -9.04 2.37
CA PHE A 728 10.82 -9.91 1.24
C PHE A 728 9.67 -10.05 0.24
N ALA A 729 8.42 -9.93 0.70
CA ALA A 729 7.23 -10.23 -0.08
C ALA A 729 6.25 -9.06 -0.24
N ALA A 730 6.62 -7.84 0.19
CA ALA A 730 5.80 -6.62 0.09
C ALA A 730 4.34 -6.79 0.57
N CYS A 731 4.12 -7.63 1.60
CA CYS A 731 2.82 -7.86 2.24
C CYS A 731 2.64 -6.98 3.48
N ASP A 732 1.41 -6.84 3.97
CA ASP A 732 1.16 -6.39 5.34
C ASP A 732 1.19 -7.62 6.26
N ARG A 733 1.66 -7.43 7.51
CA ARG A 733 1.60 -8.48 8.54
C ARG A 733 0.18 -9.00 8.78
N MET A 734 -0.85 -8.23 8.40
CA MET A 734 -2.25 -8.66 8.47
C MET A 734 -2.65 -9.59 7.33
N ASP A 735 -1.90 -9.62 6.23
CA ASP A 735 -2.18 -10.45 5.06
C ASP A 735 -1.68 -11.90 5.20
N ILE A 736 -0.92 -12.18 6.26
CA ILE A 736 -0.29 -13.48 6.52
C ILE A 736 -0.62 -13.98 7.93
N GLY A 737 -0.63 -15.29 8.09
CA GLY A 737 -0.76 -15.98 9.37
C GLY A 737 0.25 -17.10 9.50
N GLY A 738 0.36 -17.70 10.69
CA GLY A 738 1.21 -18.83 10.92
C GLY A 738 0.62 -19.83 11.91
N VAL A 739 1.20 -21.01 11.92
CA VAL A 739 0.96 -22.12 12.86
C VAL A 739 2.25 -22.88 13.04
N SER A 740 2.62 -23.18 14.27
CA SER A 740 3.76 -24.04 14.59
C SER A 740 3.33 -25.25 15.43
N ALA A 741 3.97 -26.38 15.22
CA ALA A 741 3.73 -27.61 15.95
C ALA A 741 5.04 -28.39 16.15
N ASP A 742 5.30 -28.84 17.38
CA ASP A 742 6.44 -29.73 17.69
C ASP A 742 6.33 -31.07 16.93
N LEU A 743 5.11 -31.56 16.73
CA LEU A 743 4.83 -32.74 15.93
C LEU A 743 3.50 -32.54 15.19
N HIS A 744 3.58 -32.13 13.94
CA HIS A 744 2.39 -31.86 13.16
C HIS A 744 1.79 -33.15 12.58
N PRO A 745 0.45 -33.38 12.69
CA PRO A 745 -0.16 -34.66 12.26
C PRO A 745 0.08 -35.03 10.80
N ALA A 746 0.01 -34.07 9.89
CA ALA A 746 0.16 -34.34 8.45
C ALA A 746 1.60 -34.60 8.03
N THR A 747 2.60 -34.02 8.70
CA THR A 747 4.02 -34.16 8.34
C THR A 747 4.74 -35.20 9.20
N GLY A 748 4.24 -35.51 10.41
CA GLY A 748 4.92 -36.33 11.39
C GLY A 748 6.22 -35.72 11.95
N LEU A 749 6.46 -34.42 11.71
CA LEU A 749 7.70 -33.70 12.05
C LEU A 749 7.37 -32.40 12.76
N LEU A 750 8.39 -31.79 13.40
CA LEU A 750 8.31 -30.41 13.82
C LEU A 750 8.12 -29.55 12.58
N THR A 751 7.05 -28.77 12.55
CA THR A 751 6.66 -27.98 11.38
C THR A 751 6.24 -26.57 11.79
N VAL A 752 6.72 -25.60 11.03
CA VAL A 752 6.29 -24.20 11.12
C VAL A 752 5.71 -23.78 9.77
N PHE A 753 4.48 -23.31 9.78
CA PHE A 753 3.75 -22.84 8.61
C PHE A 753 3.66 -21.31 8.63
N VAL A 754 3.82 -20.70 7.46
CA VAL A 754 3.42 -19.31 7.21
C VAL A 754 2.54 -19.30 5.96
N TYR A 755 1.30 -18.81 6.08
CA TYR A 755 0.28 -18.92 5.05
C TYR A 755 -0.32 -17.57 4.69
N ASP A 756 -0.81 -17.47 3.45
CA ASP A 756 -1.54 -16.30 2.95
C ASP A 756 -2.93 -16.22 3.61
N GLY A 757 -3.32 -15.05 4.11
CA GLY A 757 -4.60 -14.83 4.79
C GLY A 757 -5.82 -14.75 3.87
N ASN A 758 -5.65 -15.01 2.56
CA ASN A 758 -6.69 -14.89 1.54
C ASN A 758 -6.92 -16.22 0.82
N ALA A 759 -8.15 -16.48 0.39
CA ALA A 759 -8.51 -17.69 -0.34
C ALA A 759 -7.68 -17.88 -1.63
N GLY A 760 -7.13 -19.08 -1.81
CA GLY A 760 -6.26 -19.45 -2.92
C GLY A 760 -4.88 -18.80 -2.89
N GLY A 761 -4.56 -18.01 -1.87
CA GLY A 761 -3.31 -17.28 -1.71
C GLY A 761 -3.27 -15.93 -2.42
N ALA A 762 -2.32 -15.09 -2.03
CA ALA A 762 -2.05 -13.79 -2.62
C ALA A 762 -0.66 -13.73 -3.30
N GLY A 763 0.10 -14.84 -3.22
CA GLY A 763 1.46 -14.97 -3.74
C GLY A 763 2.56 -14.68 -2.73
N PHE A 764 2.22 -14.31 -1.50
CA PHE A 764 3.22 -13.97 -0.46
C PHE A 764 3.95 -15.22 0.04
N ALA A 765 3.23 -16.32 0.29
CA ALA A 765 3.82 -17.60 0.67
C ALA A 765 4.72 -18.16 -0.44
N GLU A 766 4.33 -18.02 -1.70
CA GLU A 766 5.16 -18.41 -2.85
C GLU A 766 6.46 -17.63 -2.92
N ARG A 767 6.37 -16.30 -2.71
CA ARG A 767 7.56 -15.44 -2.63
C ARG A 767 8.42 -15.80 -1.42
N GLY A 768 7.81 -16.09 -0.26
CA GLY A 768 8.49 -16.58 0.94
C GLY A 768 9.29 -17.85 0.67
N PHE A 769 8.73 -18.82 -0.06
CA PHE A 769 9.44 -20.02 -0.49
C PHE A 769 10.64 -19.70 -1.39
N ALA A 770 10.46 -18.82 -2.38
CA ALA A 770 11.54 -18.45 -3.32
C ALA A 770 12.74 -17.78 -2.64
N VAL A 771 12.55 -17.09 -1.52
CA VAL A 771 13.59 -16.37 -0.78
C VAL A 771 13.84 -16.96 0.61
N ALA A 772 13.39 -18.19 0.87
CA ALA A 772 13.34 -18.79 2.21
C ALA A 772 14.67 -18.73 2.96
N ALA A 773 15.79 -19.02 2.30
CA ALA A 773 17.11 -19.02 2.94
C ALA A 773 17.50 -17.61 3.45
N ALA A 774 17.30 -16.57 2.65
CA ALA A 774 17.59 -15.18 3.04
C ALA A 774 16.64 -14.71 4.14
N TRP A 775 15.35 -15.01 4.01
CA TRP A 775 14.32 -14.65 4.98
C TRP A 775 14.57 -15.29 6.35
N LEU A 776 14.85 -16.59 6.41
CA LEU A 776 15.07 -17.30 7.66
C LEU A 776 16.43 -16.96 8.31
N ARG A 777 17.46 -16.58 7.53
CA ARG A 777 18.70 -15.99 8.08
C ARG A 777 18.41 -14.64 8.75
N ALA A 778 17.69 -13.74 8.08
CA ALA A 778 17.29 -12.47 8.68
C ALA A 778 16.44 -12.67 9.94
N THR A 779 15.60 -13.73 9.97
CA THR A 779 14.83 -14.13 11.16
C THR A 779 15.76 -14.50 12.33
N ALA A 780 16.76 -15.31 12.07
CA ALA A 780 17.74 -15.68 13.11
C ALA A 780 18.56 -14.46 13.57
N GLU A 781 19.00 -13.60 12.67
CA GLU A 781 19.75 -12.38 12.97
C GLU A 781 18.91 -11.41 13.82
N ALA A 782 17.61 -11.23 13.52
CA ALA A 782 16.72 -10.36 14.29
C ALA A 782 16.52 -10.86 15.72
N ILE A 783 16.43 -12.17 15.92
CA ILE A 783 16.34 -12.78 17.26
C ILE A 783 17.67 -12.61 18.02
N LEU A 784 18.80 -12.90 17.33
CA LEU A 784 20.15 -12.86 17.92
C LEU A 784 20.55 -11.43 18.34
N SER A 785 20.25 -10.45 17.50
CA SER A 785 20.63 -9.04 17.74
C SER A 785 19.86 -8.37 18.89
N CYS A 786 18.77 -8.97 19.36
CA CYS A 786 17.98 -8.43 20.45
C CYS A 786 18.59 -8.75 21.82
N GLU A 787 18.87 -7.73 22.63
CA GLU A 787 19.52 -7.86 23.94
C GLU A 787 18.62 -8.41 25.06
N CYS A 788 17.31 -8.63 24.80
CA CYS A 788 16.40 -9.18 25.82
C CYS A 788 16.73 -10.65 26.15
N GLN A 789 16.47 -11.08 27.39
CA GLN A 789 16.81 -12.44 27.84
C GLN A 789 15.75 -13.49 27.47
N ALA A 790 14.46 -13.17 27.64
CA ALA A 790 13.38 -14.17 27.51
C ALA A 790 12.42 -13.94 26.34
N GLY A 791 12.70 -12.94 25.48
CA GLY A 791 11.81 -12.52 24.42
C GLY A 791 11.08 -11.21 24.73
N CYS A 792 10.87 -10.39 23.70
CA CYS A 792 10.19 -9.09 23.80
C CYS A 792 9.46 -8.77 22.49
N PRO A 793 8.66 -7.70 22.43
CA PRO A 793 7.99 -7.28 21.20
C PRO A 793 8.93 -6.98 20.02
N SER A 794 10.17 -6.55 20.32
CA SER A 794 11.20 -6.30 19.27
C SER A 794 11.79 -7.57 18.66
N CYS A 795 11.50 -8.77 19.16
CA CYS A 795 12.02 -10.03 18.62
C CYS A 795 10.94 -11.10 18.45
N VAL A 796 10.54 -11.82 19.49
CA VAL A 796 9.71 -13.03 19.36
C VAL A 796 8.25 -12.88 19.80
N GLN A 797 7.88 -11.79 20.50
CA GLN A 797 6.49 -11.60 20.92
C GLN A 797 5.63 -11.02 19.78
N SER A 798 4.42 -11.53 19.63
CA SER A 798 3.46 -11.07 18.64
C SER A 798 2.18 -10.55 19.30
N PRO A 799 1.71 -9.34 18.96
CA PRO A 799 0.45 -8.81 19.48
C PRO A 799 -0.78 -9.54 18.90
N LYS A 800 -0.57 -10.40 17.90
CA LYS A 800 -1.62 -11.19 17.24
C LYS A 800 -1.67 -12.66 17.73
N CYS A 801 -0.82 -13.03 18.66
CA CYS A 801 -0.74 -14.41 19.11
C CYS A 801 -2.04 -14.84 19.80
N GLY A 802 -2.66 -15.89 19.28
CA GLY A 802 -3.90 -16.48 19.81
C GLY A 802 -3.70 -17.14 21.18
N THR A 803 -2.50 -17.61 21.48
CA THR A 803 -2.15 -18.26 22.76
C THR A 803 -1.61 -17.28 23.81
N GLY A 804 -1.53 -15.97 23.48
CA GLY A 804 -1.00 -14.96 24.39
C GLY A 804 0.52 -15.02 24.59
N ASN A 805 1.26 -15.43 23.54
CA ASN A 805 2.71 -15.57 23.53
C ASN A 805 3.25 -16.68 24.45
N GLU A 806 2.48 -17.75 24.67
CA GLU A 806 2.89 -18.90 25.49
C GLU A 806 2.65 -20.22 24.73
N PRO A 807 3.66 -21.15 24.73
CA PRO A 807 5.04 -20.96 25.20
C PRO A 807 5.89 -20.19 24.18
N LEU A 808 6.94 -19.48 24.62
CA LEU A 808 7.98 -18.88 23.76
C LEU A 808 9.37 -19.20 24.32
N ALA A 809 10.27 -19.67 23.46
CA ALA A 809 11.67 -19.95 23.81
C ALA A 809 12.62 -19.26 22.84
N LYS A 810 13.11 -18.06 23.19
CA LYS A 810 13.98 -17.23 22.35
C LYS A 810 15.27 -17.96 21.95
N ASP A 811 16.01 -18.50 22.93
CA ASP A 811 17.27 -19.21 22.68
C ASP A 811 17.02 -20.52 21.92
N GLY A 812 15.90 -21.19 22.22
CA GLY A 812 15.46 -22.36 21.47
C GLY A 812 15.21 -22.08 20.00
N ALA A 813 14.61 -20.92 19.69
CA ALA A 813 14.35 -20.49 18.30
C ALA A 813 15.65 -20.28 17.51
N LEU A 814 16.68 -19.70 18.13
CA LEU A 814 18.00 -19.56 17.49
C LEU A 814 18.60 -20.92 17.14
N VAL A 815 18.63 -21.85 18.12
CA VAL A 815 19.19 -23.21 17.92
C VAL A 815 18.38 -23.97 16.86
N LEU A 816 17.05 -23.82 16.81
CA LEU A 816 16.18 -24.40 15.80
C LEU A 816 16.50 -23.85 14.39
N LEU A 817 16.59 -22.52 14.26
CA LEU A 817 16.91 -21.85 12.99
C LEU A 817 18.33 -22.16 12.50
N GLU A 818 19.33 -22.22 13.40
CA GLU A 818 20.69 -22.66 13.05
C GLU A 818 20.69 -24.11 12.52
N THR A 819 19.94 -25.00 13.18
CA THR A 819 19.80 -26.41 12.77
C THR A 819 19.14 -26.53 11.39
N LEU A 820 18.11 -25.71 11.11
CA LEU A 820 17.42 -25.64 9.83
C LEU A 820 18.35 -25.10 8.74
N LEU A 821 19.07 -24.02 9.01
CA LEU A 821 19.89 -23.27 8.06
C LEU A 821 21.26 -23.93 7.78
N ALA A 822 21.67 -24.94 8.53
CA ALA A 822 22.95 -25.62 8.35
C ALA A 822 23.13 -26.22 6.94
N GLY A 823 22.04 -26.65 6.30
CA GLY A 823 22.01 -27.17 4.94
C GLY A 823 21.45 -26.21 3.88
N ALA A 824 21.10 -24.97 4.28
CA ALA A 824 20.50 -24.02 3.36
C ALA A 824 21.51 -23.49 2.32
N PRO A 825 21.08 -23.21 1.09
CA PRO A 825 21.94 -22.66 0.05
C PRO A 825 22.58 -21.35 0.51
N VAL A 826 23.87 -21.16 0.23
CA VAL A 826 24.58 -19.90 0.47
C VAL A 826 24.19 -18.94 -0.65
N THR A 827 23.39 -17.95 -0.34
CA THR A 827 23.02 -16.89 -1.30
C THR A 827 24.22 -15.97 -1.51
N ALA A 828 24.77 -15.97 -2.72
CA ALA A 828 25.81 -15.00 -3.13
C ALA A 828 25.11 -13.67 -3.47
N GLY A 829 24.77 -12.88 -2.46
CA GLY A 829 24.13 -11.59 -2.62
C GLY A 829 23.06 -11.34 -1.54
N GLY A 830 23.00 -10.10 -1.04
CA GLY A 830 22.01 -9.70 -0.05
C GLY A 830 20.57 -9.98 -0.49
N PRO A 831 19.60 -9.84 0.41
CA PRO A 831 18.18 -10.22 0.21
C PRO A 831 17.46 -9.33 -0.82
N GLY A 832 17.69 -9.56 -2.09
CA GLY A 832 17.08 -8.76 -3.16
C GLY A 832 17.29 -9.28 -4.58
N ARG A 833 18.20 -10.24 -4.79
CA ARG A 833 18.31 -10.91 -6.09
C ARG A 833 17.67 -12.29 -6.02
N PRO A 834 16.69 -12.60 -6.89
CA PRO A 834 16.27 -13.97 -7.10
C PRO A 834 17.50 -14.71 -7.64
N ASP A 835 17.83 -15.86 -7.01
CA ASP A 835 18.82 -16.75 -7.59
C ASP A 835 18.27 -17.23 -8.95
N GLU A 836 18.91 -16.88 -10.05
CA GLU A 836 18.60 -17.33 -11.42
C GLU A 836 18.62 -18.87 -11.55
N VAL A 837 19.13 -19.57 -10.54
CA VAL A 837 19.25 -21.03 -10.50
C VAL A 837 17.89 -21.75 -10.36
N TYR A 838 16.84 -21.09 -9.82
CA TYR A 838 15.53 -21.75 -9.62
C TYR A 838 14.58 -21.67 -10.81
N LEU A 839 14.85 -20.85 -11.82
CA LEU A 839 14.03 -20.74 -13.03
C LEU A 839 14.42 -21.77 -14.11
N ALA A 840 15.62 -22.36 -14.01
CA ALA A 840 16.12 -23.31 -15.02
C ALA A 840 15.61 -24.77 -14.84
N ASN A 841 15.11 -25.15 -13.67
CA ASN A 841 14.67 -26.53 -13.39
C ASN A 841 13.15 -26.76 -13.45
N GLY A 842 12.37 -25.78 -13.87
CA GLY A 842 10.91 -25.87 -13.98
C GLY A 842 10.38 -26.36 -15.33
N MET A 843 11.23 -26.65 -16.32
CA MET A 843 10.81 -27.08 -17.67
C MET A 843 11.49 -28.36 -18.16
N SER A 844 11.62 -29.40 -17.33
CA SER A 844 11.91 -30.73 -17.84
C SER A 844 11.36 -31.82 -16.91
N GLY A 845 10.14 -32.20 -17.17
CA GLY A 845 9.50 -33.27 -16.46
C GLY A 845 8.22 -33.71 -17.15
N ASN A 846 8.31 -34.29 -18.35
CA ASN A 846 7.28 -35.20 -18.81
C ASN A 846 7.90 -36.29 -19.68
N GLY A 847 7.89 -37.50 -19.10
CA GLY A 847 7.66 -38.80 -19.79
C GLY A 847 8.70 -39.31 -20.75
N ASP A 848 9.48 -40.25 -20.38
CA ASP A 848 9.35 -41.55 -21.05
C ASP A 848 9.96 -42.68 -20.21
N HIS A 849 9.18 -43.72 -20.05
CA HIS A 849 9.61 -45.04 -19.54
C HIS A 849 10.08 -45.90 -20.72
N GLY A 850 11.26 -46.43 -20.65
CA GLY A 850 11.49 -47.76 -21.18
C GLY A 850 12.57 -47.93 -22.23
N ARG A 851 13.57 -48.65 -21.80
CA ARG A 851 14.41 -49.67 -22.44
C ARG A 851 15.86 -49.34 -22.75
N ALA A 852 16.67 -50.09 -22.06
CA ALA A 852 18.07 -50.37 -22.34
C ALA A 852 18.26 -51.02 -23.74
N ASP A 853 19.31 -50.74 -24.45
CA ASP A 853 20.47 -51.60 -24.72
C ASP A 853 21.29 -51.16 -25.97
N LYS A 854 22.63 -51.22 -25.78
CA LYS A 854 23.70 -51.56 -26.68
C LYS A 854 24.13 -50.62 -27.86
N ALA A 855 25.26 -50.09 -27.64
CA ALA A 855 26.57 -50.32 -28.35
C ALA A 855 26.72 -49.94 -29.84
N ALA A 856 27.79 -49.14 -30.05
CA ALA A 856 28.82 -49.19 -31.09
C ALA A 856 28.57 -48.57 -32.45
N GLY A 857 29.40 -47.58 -32.78
CA GLY A 857 30.23 -47.62 -33.96
C GLY A 857 29.72 -46.92 -35.21
N GLY A 858 30.53 -45.99 -35.73
CA GLY A 858 30.63 -45.82 -37.16
C GLY A 858 30.44 -44.44 -37.74
N ARG A 859 31.50 -43.94 -38.17
CA ARG A 859 31.78 -42.74 -39.00
C ARG A 859 30.99 -42.70 -40.30
N ALA A 860 30.91 -41.49 -40.77
CA ALA A 860 31.19 -40.97 -42.13
C ALA A 860 30.00 -40.62 -43.06
N GLN A 861 29.95 -39.37 -43.41
CA GLN A 861 29.90 -38.72 -44.74
C GLN A 861 28.63 -38.89 -45.61
N ASP A 862 28.28 -37.75 -46.08
CA ASP A 862 27.81 -37.36 -47.44
C ASP A 862 26.30 -37.05 -47.65
N GLU A 863 26.15 -35.83 -48.07
CA GLU A 863 25.01 -35.20 -48.83
C GLU A 863 24.79 -35.92 -50.19
N PRO A 864 23.86 -35.39 -51.05
CA PRO A 864 22.43 -35.10 -50.91
C PRO A 864 21.63 -35.88 -52.01
N VAL A 865 20.32 -35.67 -52.14
CA VAL A 865 19.55 -35.46 -53.38
C VAL A 865 18.05 -35.67 -53.16
N ALA A 866 17.38 -34.62 -53.53
CA ALA A 866 16.07 -34.36 -54.14
C ALA A 866 14.98 -35.45 -54.34
N ALA A 867 13.78 -34.96 -54.08
CA ALA A 867 12.57 -34.97 -54.92
C ALA A 867 11.54 -36.16 -54.85
N HIS A 868 10.33 -35.66 -54.76
CA HIS A 868 9.03 -36.10 -55.31
C HIS A 868 8.05 -36.89 -54.43
N SER A 869 7.01 -36.11 -54.23
CA SER A 869 5.57 -36.37 -54.48
C SER A 869 4.95 -37.72 -53.99
N SER A 870 4.04 -37.64 -53.08
CA SER A 870 2.60 -37.86 -53.25
C SER A 870 1.84 -37.27 -52.05
#